data_b6d24917b96ea2731cb7f3419db36fa7
#
_entry.id   b6d24917b96ea2731cb7f3419db36fa7
#
_cell.length_a   1.000
_cell.length_b   1.000
_cell.length_c   1.000
_cell.angle_alpha   90.00
_cell.angle_beta   90.00
_cell.angle_gamma   90.00
#
_symmetry.space_group_name_H-M   'P 1'
#
loop_
_entity.id
_entity.type
_entity.pdbx_description
1 polymer ?
#
loop_
_entity_poly.entity_id
_entity_poly.type
_entity_poly.pdbx_seq_one_letter_code
_entity_poly.pdbx_strand_id
1 'polypeptide(L)'
;QQIKKHEAGEFLKRNLEEFPNELPESFFNTFKEPKKIRYISASTENAQARFLPGWIKAITNDHSQITVEKEKENAVVLCNEALLLPVLHSIPQEVKNVNITMGFPLAQTPVYSFINAVMELQTNGYRSDTDRFTYEAVSAILKHPYTQQLSSHAGPLERELTQTNRFYPLPSELKQDDFLTTLFTPRNGIKELCDYLIELIKNISTIYRKEGEYNDIFNQLYRESLFQSHTKINRLYSLIESGELNIRTDTLKRLITKVLTSSNIPFHGEPAIGMQVMGVLETRNLDFRNLIILSLNEGQLPKSGGDSSFIPYNLRKAFGMTTIEHKNAVYAYYFYRLIQRAENITLLYNTSSDGLNRGEESRFMLQLLVEGPHDITREYLEAGQSPQSTQEIRVEKTPEVLRRIYRAYDSTHPNSLVLSPSALNAYLDCRLRFYYRYVAGLKTPDEVSAEIDSALFGTIFHLSAQLAYTDLTATGKTIQKEDLERLLRNDVKLQSYVDQAFKKELFKVSPEEKPEYNGIQLINSKVIVSYLKQLLRNDLQYTPFEMVAMEKKVSEEITIQTGQGPFTLRLGGTIDRMDAKESTLRIVDYKTGGSPKIPANIEQLFTPSETRPNYIFQTFLYAAIMSRQQSLMVAPALLYIHRAASENYSPVIEMGEPRKPKIPVNNFAFFEDEFRERLQTLLEEIFSEEEPFTQ
;
A
#
# COMPACT_ATOMS: atom_id res chain seq x y z
N GLN A 1 -56.93 6.68 1.81
CA GLN A 1 -57.44 5.33 1.44
C GLN A 1 -56.40 4.48 0.70
N GLN A 2 -55.55 5.07 -0.16
CA GLN A 2 -54.47 4.30 -0.83
C GLN A 2 -53.48 3.73 0.16
N ILE A 3 -53.06 4.50 1.19
CA ILE A 3 -52.13 4.07 2.22
C ILE A 3 -52.70 2.92 3.09
N LYS A 4 -54.03 2.84 3.28
CA LYS A 4 -54.68 1.74 4.01
C LYS A 4 -54.53 0.36 3.34
N LYS A 5 -54.22 0.33 2.04
CA LYS A 5 -53.93 -0.91 1.30
C LYS A 5 -52.45 -1.16 1.05
N HIS A 6 -51.59 -0.18 1.35
CA HIS A 6 -50.19 -0.26 1.18
C HIS A 6 -49.55 -0.91 2.42
N GLU A 7 -48.43 -1.61 2.24
CA GLU A 7 -47.69 -2.28 3.34
C GLU A 7 -47.30 -1.33 4.49
N ALA A 8 -46.94 -0.07 4.18
CA ALA A 8 -46.66 0.96 5.16
C ALA A 8 -47.84 1.26 6.13
N GLY A 9 -49.08 0.95 5.72
CA GLY A 9 -50.28 1.15 6.52
C GLY A 9 -50.73 -0.06 7.31
N GLU A 10 -50.06 -1.22 7.21
CA GLU A 10 -50.55 -2.48 7.76
C GLU A 10 -50.74 -2.41 9.30
N PHE A 11 -49.76 -1.90 10.01
CA PHE A 11 -49.84 -1.77 11.49
C PHE A 11 -50.80 -0.66 11.91
N LEU A 12 -50.87 0.44 11.16
CA LEU A 12 -51.81 1.52 11.42
C LEU A 12 -53.26 1.07 11.28
N LYS A 13 -53.56 0.22 10.29
CA LYS A 13 -54.93 -0.31 10.10
C LYS A 13 -55.39 -1.08 11.30
N ARG A 14 -54.56 -2.00 11.79
CA ARG A 14 -54.86 -2.79 13.00
C ARG A 14 -55.06 -1.90 14.24
N ASN A 15 -54.16 -0.95 14.42
CA ASN A 15 -54.23 -0.05 15.58
C ASN A 15 -55.46 0.87 15.53
N LEU A 16 -55.89 1.34 14.34
CA LEU A 16 -57.10 2.16 14.19
C LEU A 16 -58.41 1.39 14.38
N GLU A 17 -58.40 0.06 14.20
CA GLU A 17 -59.55 -0.80 14.50
C GLU A 17 -59.73 -0.91 16.05
N GLU A 18 -58.62 -0.96 16.79
CA GLU A 18 -58.60 -1.10 18.24
C GLU A 18 -58.72 0.26 18.98
N PHE A 19 -58.03 1.27 18.41
CA PHE A 19 -57.98 2.63 18.94
C PHE A 19 -58.42 3.65 17.88
N PRO A 20 -59.74 3.95 17.76
CA PRO A 20 -60.26 4.90 16.80
C PRO A 20 -59.62 6.30 16.97
N ASN A 21 -59.32 6.96 15.88
CA ASN A 21 -58.71 8.26 15.90
C ASN A 21 -59.74 9.40 15.99
N GLU A 22 -59.50 10.36 16.88
CA GLU A 22 -60.39 11.52 17.08
C GLU A 22 -60.05 12.72 16.18
N LEU A 23 -58.89 12.69 15.48
CA LEU A 23 -58.45 13.75 14.60
C LEU A 23 -59.23 13.76 13.26
N PRO A 24 -59.49 14.93 12.67
CA PRO A 24 -60.13 15.01 11.38
C PRO A 24 -59.36 14.30 10.25
N GLU A 25 -60.02 13.72 9.27
CA GLU A 25 -59.39 13.04 8.13
C GLU A 25 -58.42 13.93 7.32
N SER A 26 -58.61 15.24 7.36
CA SER A 26 -57.70 16.19 6.68
C SER A 26 -56.28 16.14 7.19
N PHE A 27 -56.06 15.79 8.47
CA PHE A 27 -54.72 15.62 9.05
C PHE A 27 -53.93 14.47 8.44
N PHE A 28 -54.60 13.54 7.80
CA PHE A 28 -54.00 12.34 7.19
C PHE A 28 -53.81 12.45 5.68
N ASN A 29 -54.16 13.58 5.05
CA ASN A 29 -54.07 13.78 3.61
C ASN A 29 -52.86 14.58 3.13
N THR A 30 -51.96 14.99 4.02
CA THR A 30 -50.78 15.83 3.74
C THR A 30 -49.81 15.20 2.75
N PHE A 31 -49.83 13.88 2.58
CA PHE A 31 -49.06 13.23 1.51
C PHE A 31 -49.48 13.63 0.12
N LYS A 32 -50.76 14.02 -0.09
CA LYS A 32 -51.32 14.45 -1.39
C LYS A 32 -51.04 15.92 -1.71
N GLU A 33 -50.55 16.69 -0.75
CA GLU A 33 -50.17 18.09 -0.97
C GLU A 33 -49.03 18.16 -1.99
N PRO A 34 -48.91 19.22 -2.79
CA PRO A 34 -47.86 19.37 -3.78
C PRO A 34 -46.45 19.26 -3.13
N LYS A 35 -45.61 18.41 -3.68
CA LYS A 35 -44.25 18.16 -3.22
C LYS A 35 -43.25 18.28 -4.36
N LYS A 36 -42.07 18.86 -4.10
CA LYS A 36 -40.97 18.86 -5.04
C LYS A 36 -40.05 17.66 -4.73
N ILE A 37 -40.09 16.64 -5.56
CA ILE A 37 -39.33 15.41 -5.36
C ILE A 37 -38.28 15.29 -6.45
N ARG A 38 -37.02 15.13 -6.02
CA ARG A 38 -35.86 14.93 -6.89
C ARG A 38 -35.22 13.57 -6.60
N TYR A 39 -34.99 12.77 -7.63
CA TYR A 39 -34.19 11.55 -7.57
C TYR A 39 -32.84 11.85 -8.20
N ILE A 40 -31.75 11.65 -7.46
CA ILE A 40 -30.41 11.92 -7.92
C ILE A 40 -29.58 10.65 -7.83
N SER A 41 -29.11 10.19 -8.98
CA SER A 41 -28.15 9.11 -9.04
C SER A 41 -26.73 9.66 -8.94
N ALA A 42 -25.89 9.04 -8.13
CA ALA A 42 -24.49 9.40 -7.95
C ALA A 42 -23.59 8.18 -8.24
N SER A 43 -22.42 8.41 -8.81
CA SER A 43 -21.45 7.35 -9.08
C SER A 43 -20.81 6.78 -7.81
N THR A 44 -20.70 7.58 -6.74
CA THR A 44 -20.10 7.18 -5.46
C THR A 44 -20.85 7.79 -4.28
N GLU A 45 -20.73 7.17 -3.10
CA GLU A 45 -21.29 7.70 -1.86
C GLU A 45 -20.65 9.06 -1.48
N ASN A 46 -19.34 9.25 -1.72
CA ASN A 46 -18.70 10.53 -1.51
C ASN A 46 -19.24 11.66 -2.39
N ALA A 47 -19.65 11.35 -3.63
CA ALA A 47 -20.28 12.33 -4.51
C ALA A 47 -21.62 12.81 -3.93
N GLN A 48 -22.39 11.92 -3.27
CA GLN A 48 -23.62 12.31 -2.57
C GLN A 48 -23.35 13.29 -1.43
N ALA A 49 -22.33 13.04 -0.61
CA ALA A 49 -21.96 13.97 0.47
C ALA A 49 -21.54 15.34 -0.09
N ARG A 50 -20.76 15.36 -1.17
CA ARG A 50 -20.31 16.60 -1.84
C ARG A 50 -21.45 17.40 -2.51
N PHE A 51 -22.60 16.79 -2.75
CA PHE A 51 -23.76 17.50 -3.25
C PHE A 51 -24.43 18.38 -2.18
N LEU A 52 -24.22 18.08 -0.91
CA LEU A 52 -24.89 18.73 0.23
C LEU A 52 -24.72 20.28 0.26
N PRO A 53 -23.54 20.88 0.01
CA PRO A 53 -23.42 22.36 -0.04
C PRO A 53 -24.37 23.01 -1.05
N GLY A 54 -24.47 22.42 -2.24
CA GLY A 54 -25.39 22.91 -3.29
C GLY A 54 -26.86 22.77 -2.87
N TRP A 55 -27.22 21.65 -2.22
CA TRP A 55 -28.57 21.47 -1.69
C TRP A 55 -28.90 22.46 -0.60
N ILE A 56 -28.02 22.69 0.37
CA ILE A 56 -28.19 23.66 1.45
C ILE A 56 -28.38 25.07 0.85
N LYS A 57 -27.54 25.45 -0.12
CA LYS A 57 -27.65 26.75 -0.80
C LYS A 57 -28.98 26.91 -1.52
N ALA A 58 -29.49 25.87 -2.17
CA ALA A 58 -30.76 25.90 -2.88
C ALA A 58 -31.99 26.07 -1.97
N ILE A 59 -31.96 25.49 -0.75
CA ILE A 59 -33.07 25.60 0.20
C ILE A 59 -33.03 26.91 1.02
N THR A 60 -31.89 27.60 1.06
CA THR A 60 -31.70 28.83 1.84
C THR A 60 -32.01 30.13 1.07
N ASN A 61 -32.37 30.02 -0.23
CA ASN A 61 -32.64 31.15 -1.12
C ASN A 61 -31.62 32.29 -0.96
N ASP A 62 -30.49 32.15 -1.57
CA ASP A 62 -29.47 33.16 -1.90
C ASP A 62 -29.55 34.48 -1.07
N HIS A 63 -28.67 34.62 -0.07
CA HIS A 63 -28.39 35.87 0.70
C HIS A 63 -29.13 36.17 2.03
N SER A 64 -30.03 35.34 2.52
CA SER A 64 -30.52 35.51 3.90
C SER A 64 -29.77 34.59 4.86
N GLN A 65 -29.26 35.16 5.97
CA GLN A 65 -28.76 34.35 7.07
C GLN A 65 -29.83 33.33 7.47
N ILE A 66 -29.45 32.03 7.52
CA ILE A 66 -30.34 30.99 8.00
C ILE A 66 -30.63 31.33 9.46
N THR A 67 -31.88 31.62 9.79
CA THR A 67 -32.27 31.83 11.20
C THR A 67 -32.30 30.46 11.89
N VAL A 68 -31.93 30.41 13.17
CA VAL A 68 -31.94 29.19 14.00
C VAL A 68 -33.27 28.41 13.89
N GLU A 69 -34.39 29.13 13.77
CA GLU A 69 -35.71 28.55 13.58
C GLU A 69 -35.88 27.82 12.24
N LYS A 70 -35.26 28.30 11.18
CA LYS A 70 -35.28 27.63 9.84
C LYS A 70 -34.31 26.48 9.71
N GLU A 71 -33.22 26.47 10.50
CA GLU A 71 -32.25 25.37 10.48
C GLU A 71 -32.90 24.04 10.84
N LYS A 72 -33.79 24.02 11.86
CA LYS A 72 -34.45 22.80 12.35
C LYS A 72 -35.48 22.22 11.37
N GLU A 73 -35.92 22.98 10.35
CA GLU A 73 -36.80 22.48 9.31
C GLU A 73 -36.08 21.59 8.28
N ASN A 74 -34.74 21.51 8.37
CA ASN A 74 -33.89 20.80 7.43
C ASN A 74 -33.32 19.53 8.04
N ALA A 75 -33.43 18.41 7.30
CA ALA A 75 -32.82 17.14 7.71
C ALA A 75 -32.00 16.49 6.63
N VAL A 76 -30.83 16.00 7.04
CA VAL A 76 -29.96 15.10 6.26
C VAL A 76 -30.07 13.72 6.87
N VAL A 77 -30.64 12.78 6.14
CA VAL A 77 -30.88 11.42 6.60
C VAL A 77 -29.92 10.47 5.90
N LEU A 78 -29.21 9.65 6.68
CA LEU A 78 -28.23 8.70 6.20
C LEU A 78 -28.79 7.27 6.29
N CYS A 79 -28.98 6.61 5.15
CA CYS A 79 -29.28 5.17 5.12
C CYS A 79 -28.01 4.36 5.40
N ASN A 80 -26.85 4.86 4.97
CA ASN A 80 -25.54 4.34 5.35
C ASN A 80 -24.86 5.30 6.35
N GLU A 81 -24.77 4.91 7.60
CA GLU A 81 -24.19 5.73 8.70
C GLU A 81 -22.69 6.00 8.49
N ALA A 82 -21.99 5.20 7.69
CA ALA A 82 -20.58 5.42 7.35
C ALA A 82 -20.32 6.75 6.63
N LEU A 83 -21.37 7.35 6.02
CA LEU A 83 -21.28 8.66 5.38
C LEU A 83 -21.26 9.84 6.35
N LEU A 84 -21.38 9.63 7.65
CA LEU A 84 -21.43 10.73 8.62
C LEU A 84 -20.23 11.67 8.50
N LEU A 85 -18.99 11.19 8.47
CA LEU A 85 -17.80 12.04 8.33
C LEU A 85 -17.76 12.80 7.00
N PRO A 86 -17.90 12.17 5.82
CA PRO A 86 -18.01 12.89 4.56
C PRO A 86 -19.09 13.97 4.56
N VAL A 87 -20.23 13.70 5.17
CA VAL A 87 -21.34 14.67 5.29
C VAL A 87 -20.94 15.85 6.19
N LEU A 88 -20.37 15.59 7.36
CA LEU A 88 -19.93 16.66 8.27
C LEU A 88 -18.88 17.56 7.63
N HIS A 89 -17.93 17.00 6.90
CA HIS A 89 -16.92 17.78 6.16
C HIS A 89 -17.51 18.56 4.98
N SER A 90 -18.68 18.15 4.49
CA SER A 90 -19.35 18.83 3.37
C SER A 90 -20.34 19.90 3.80
N ILE A 91 -20.66 20.03 5.10
CA ILE A 91 -21.54 21.08 5.61
C ILE A 91 -20.80 22.41 5.52
N PRO A 92 -21.40 23.44 4.86
CA PRO A 92 -20.80 24.76 4.79
C PRO A 92 -20.67 25.44 6.16
N GLN A 93 -19.65 26.28 6.33
CA GLN A 93 -19.37 27.00 7.59
C GLN A 93 -20.48 28.02 7.97
N GLU A 94 -21.32 28.37 7.02
CA GLU A 94 -22.47 29.23 7.21
C GLU A 94 -23.58 28.59 8.06
N VAL A 95 -23.64 27.27 8.10
CA VAL A 95 -24.52 26.49 8.97
C VAL A 95 -23.92 26.44 10.37
N LYS A 96 -24.46 27.25 11.29
CA LYS A 96 -23.87 27.41 12.63
C LYS A 96 -24.20 26.29 13.58
N ASN A 97 -25.39 25.72 13.45
CA ASN A 97 -25.87 24.71 14.38
C ASN A 97 -26.23 23.42 13.63
N VAL A 98 -25.58 22.33 13.99
CA VAL A 98 -25.84 21.00 13.47
C VAL A 98 -26.08 20.05 14.63
N ASN A 99 -27.22 19.39 14.65
CA ASN A 99 -27.52 18.37 15.63
C ASN A 99 -27.31 16.99 14.99
N ILE A 100 -26.42 16.19 15.58
CA ILE A 100 -26.08 14.83 15.13
C ILE A 100 -26.69 13.85 16.12
N THR A 101 -27.66 13.05 15.70
CA THR A 101 -28.35 12.10 16.57
C THR A 101 -27.74 10.70 16.48
N MET A 102 -26.92 10.44 15.47
CA MET A 102 -26.23 9.17 15.27
C MET A 102 -24.99 9.12 16.14
N GLY A 103 -24.66 7.93 16.65
CA GLY A 103 -23.36 7.72 17.27
C GLY A 103 -22.25 7.54 16.23
N PHE A 104 -21.07 8.12 16.49
CA PHE A 104 -19.89 7.89 15.66
C PHE A 104 -19.30 6.50 15.98
N PRO A 105 -19.05 5.62 15.00
CA PRO A 105 -18.46 4.31 15.26
C PRO A 105 -17.08 4.42 15.90
N LEU A 106 -16.89 3.86 17.09
CA LEU A 106 -15.60 3.85 17.78
C LEU A 106 -14.50 3.18 16.94
N ALA A 107 -14.87 2.21 16.11
CA ALA A 107 -13.96 1.52 15.19
C ALA A 107 -13.29 2.45 14.16
N GLN A 108 -13.84 3.62 13.88
CA GLN A 108 -13.29 4.60 12.96
C GLN A 108 -12.39 5.66 13.64
N THR A 109 -12.09 5.47 14.92
CA THR A 109 -11.26 6.41 15.68
C THR A 109 -9.80 5.97 15.75
N PRO A 110 -8.85 6.92 15.89
CA PRO A 110 -7.44 6.58 16.08
C PRO A 110 -7.15 5.71 17.29
N VAL A 111 -7.95 5.84 18.38
CA VAL A 111 -7.75 5.01 19.57
C VAL A 111 -8.02 3.53 19.30
N TYR A 112 -8.97 3.21 18.44
CA TYR A 112 -9.24 1.82 18.04
C TYR A 112 -8.07 1.22 17.27
N SER A 113 -7.53 1.93 16.28
CA SER A 113 -6.36 1.46 15.52
C SER A 113 -5.13 1.30 16.43
N PHE A 114 -4.94 2.20 17.37
CA PHE A 114 -3.86 2.12 18.36
C PHE A 114 -4.01 0.88 19.26
N ILE A 115 -5.19 0.66 19.84
CA ILE A 115 -5.45 -0.52 20.69
C ILE A 115 -5.21 -1.82 19.92
N ASN A 116 -5.67 -1.91 18.69
CA ASN A 116 -5.43 -3.09 17.85
C ASN A 116 -3.93 -3.29 17.55
N ALA A 117 -3.18 -2.22 17.24
CA ALA A 117 -1.74 -2.31 17.01
C ALA A 117 -0.99 -2.73 18.27
N VAL A 118 -1.38 -2.22 19.45
CA VAL A 118 -0.81 -2.60 20.74
C VAL A 118 -1.12 -4.06 21.08
N MET A 119 -2.36 -4.49 20.84
CA MET A 119 -2.73 -5.90 21.04
C MET A 119 -1.96 -6.82 20.10
N GLU A 120 -1.80 -6.43 18.80
CA GLU A 120 -0.97 -7.18 17.85
C GLU A 120 0.49 -7.25 18.30
N LEU A 121 1.05 -6.15 18.76
CA LEU A 121 2.42 -6.08 19.28
C LEU A 121 2.66 -7.09 20.40
N GLN A 122 1.74 -7.17 21.36
CA GLN A 122 1.89 -8.02 22.55
C GLN A 122 1.49 -9.49 22.31
N THR A 123 0.61 -9.79 21.34
CA THR A 123 0.13 -11.17 21.10
C THR A 123 0.94 -11.89 20.02
N ASN A 124 1.12 -11.28 18.86
CA ASN A 124 1.78 -11.88 17.70
C ASN A 124 3.14 -11.25 17.40
N GLY A 125 3.31 -9.98 17.79
CA GLY A 125 4.53 -9.23 17.54
C GLY A 125 5.67 -9.57 18.47
N TYR A 126 5.39 -10.00 19.71
CA TYR A 126 6.39 -10.40 20.68
C TYR A 126 6.64 -11.91 20.66
N ARG A 127 7.90 -12.29 20.55
CA ARG A 127 8.40 -13.67 20.57
C ARG A 127 9.05 -13.96 21.91
N SER A 128 8.36 -14.69 22.76
CA SER A 128 8.83 -15.04 24.10
C SER A 128 10.02 -16.01 24.13
N ASP A 129 10.23 -16.79 23.06
CA ASP A 129 11.35 -17.72 22.89
C ASP A 129 12.69 -17.02 22.68
N THR A 130 12.68 -15.86 22.01
CA THR A 130 13.86 -15.08 21.66
C THR A 130 13.95 -13.72 22.35
N ASP A 131 12.93 -13.34 23.14
CA ASP A 131 12.77 -12.00 23.75
C ASP A 131 12.91 -10.88 22.72
N ARG A 132 12.20 -10.99 21.58
CA ARG A 132 12.27 -10.02 20.48
C ARG A 132 10.88 -9.66 19.98
N PHE A 133 10.77 -8.45 19.43
CA PHE A 133 9.59 -8.02 18.69
C PHE A 133 9.79 -8.20 17.18
N THR A 134 8.69 -8.37 16.43
CA THR A 134 8.73 -8.31 14.96
C THR A 134 8.74 -6.85 14.50
N TYR A 135 9.56 -6.53 13.51
CA TYR A 135 9.64 -5.16 12.94
C TYR A 135 8.28 -4.63 12.50
N GLU A 136 7.46 -5.48 11.85
CA GLU A 136 6.15 -5.08 11.34
C GLU A 136 5.23 -4.53 12.44
N ALA A 137 5.15 -5.23 13.57
CA ALA A 137 4.35 -4.79 14.72
C ALA A 137 4.94 -3.52 15.38
N VAL A 138 6.27 -3.45 15.47
CA VAL A 138 6.99 -2.28 16.00
C VAL A 138 6.80 -1.06 15.10
N SER A 139 7.01 -1.20 13.80
CA SER A 139 6.87 -0.11 12.83
C SER A 139 5.44 0.42 12.76
N ALA A 140 4.44 -0.49 12.79
CA ALA A 140 3.04 -0.09 12.80
C ALA A 140 2.70 0.82 13.99
N ILE A 141 3.26 0.55 15.17
CA ILE A 141 2.99 1.34 16.36
C ILE A 141 3.87 2.59 16.45
N LEU A 142 5.13 2.54 16.00
CA LEU A 142 6.01 3.72 15.95
C LEU A 142 5.48 4.78 14.98
N LYS A 143 4.88 4.38 13.84
CA LYS A 143 4.26 5.27 12.86
C LYS A 143 2.90 5.80 13.29
N HIS A 144 2.30 5.24 14.34
CA HIS A 144 0.99 5.66 14.79
C HIS A 144 1.00 7.11 15.30
N PRO A 145 0.01 7.96 14.93
CA PRO A 145 -0.02 9.38 15.31
C PRO A 145 0.12 9.62 16.82
N TYR A 146 -0.49 8.81 17.65
CA TYR A 146 -0.37 8.95 19.12
C TYR A 146 1.05 8.70 19.60
N THR A 147 1.74 7.70 19.06
CA THR A 147 3.14 7.42 19.41
C THR A 147 4.05 8.58 18.99
N GLN A 148 3.85 9.11 17.78
CA GLN A 148 4.62 10.25 17.26
C GLN A 148 4.42 11.54 18.09
N GLN A 149 3.23 11.72 18.67
CA GLN A 149 2.94 12.89 19.52
C GLN A 149 3.48 12.74 20.95
N LEU A 150 3.54 11.52 21.48
CA LEU A 150 3.98 11.24 22.85
C LEU A 150 5.48 11.01 22.97
N SER A 151 6.16 10.60 21.90
CA SER A 151 7.60 10.34 21.89
C SER A 151 8.27 11.03 20.69
N SER A 152 9.21 11.91 20.98
CA SER A 152 10.07 12.51 19.94
C SER A 152 11.09 11.51 19.36
N HIS A 153 11.31 10.38 20.02
CA HIS A 153 12.23 9.32 19.59
C HIS A 153 11.58 8.33 18.62
N ALA A 154 10.24 8.28 18.52
CA ALA A 154 9.53 7.29 17.71
C ALA A 154 9.92 7.35 16.22
N GLY A 155 9.99 8.55 15.62
CA GLY A 155 10.37 8.70 14.21
C GLY A 155 11.86 8.42 13.93
N PRO A 156 12.80 8.93 14.72
CA PRO A 156 14.23 8.55 14.62
C PRO A 156 14.46 7.04 14.77
N LEU A 157 13.86 6.41 15.77
CA LEU A 157 13.97 4.98 16.02
C LEU A 157 13.43 4.14 14.84
N GLU A 158 12.28 4.50 14.28
CA GLU A 158 11.75 3.80 13.12
C GLU A 158 12.69 3.88 11.92
N ARG A 159 13.30 5.04 11.66
CA ARG A 159 14.31 5.21 10.60
C ARG A 159 15.56 4.41 10.85
N GLU A 160 16.05 4.37 12.08
CA GLU A 160 17.22 3.56 12.47
C GLU A 160 16.96 2.07 12.22
N LEU A 161 15.82 1.55 12.68
CA LEU A 161 15.43 0.15 12.46
C LEU A 161 15.33 -0.19 10.97
N THR A 162 14.81 0.75 10.16
CA THR A 162 14.72 0.59 8.70
C THR A 162 16.10 0.57 8.05
N GLN A 163 16.98 1.52 8.39
CA GLN A 163 18.32 1.62 7.83
C GLN A 163 19.21 0.43 8.18
N THR A 164 19.07 -0.08 9.40
CA THR A 164 19.81 -1.25 9.89
C THR A 164 19.16 -2.58 9.54
N ASN A 165 18.02 -2.57 8.83
CA ASN A 165 17.26 -3.75 8.45
C ASN A 165 16.96 -4.68 9.63
N ARG A 166 16.50 -4.12 10.76
CA ARG A 166 16.31 -4.83 12.03
C ARG A 166 14.96 -5.55 12.05
N PHE A 167 14.92 -6.82 11.60
CA PHE A 167 13.69 -7.63 11.56
C PHE A 167 13.12 -7.97 12.94
N TYR A 168 14.00 -8.19 13.91
CA TYR A 168 13.65 -8.65 15.24
C TYR A 168 14.37 -7.80 16.30
N PRO A 169 13.91 -6.54 16.54
CA PRO A 169 14.52 -5.69 17.56
C PRO A 169 14.27 -6.24 18.97
N LEU A 170 15.28 -6.02 19.84
CA LEU A 170 15.18 -6.34 21.27
C LEU A 170 14.35 -5.26 22.00
N PRO A 171 13.64 -5.61 23.08
CA PRO A 171 12.95 -4.62 23.92
C PRO A 171 13.86 -3.50 24.40
N SER A 172 15.13 -3.80 24.71
CA SER A 172 16.12 -2.82 25.14
C SER A 172 16.49 -1.78 24.07
N GLU A 173 16.45 -2.15 22.78
CA GLU A 173 16.71 -1.24 21.66
C GLU A 173 15.55 -0.26 21.45
N LEU A 174 14.34 -0.64 21.84
CA LEU A 174 13.10 0.12 21.61
C LEU A 174 12.77 1.11 22.73
N LYS A 175 13.32 0.93 23.94
CA LYS A 175 13.01 1.70 25.15
C LYS A 175 13.84 2.99 25.22
N GLN A 176 13.53 3.96 24.34
CA GLN A 176 14.30 5.20 24.21
C GLN A 176 13.80 6.33 25.13
N ASP A 177 12.58 6.23 25.64
CA ASP A 177 11.97 7.15 26.62
C ASP A 177 10.94 6.42 27.49
N ASP A 178 10.32 7.14 28.44
CA ASP A 178 9.36 6.55 29.39
C ASP A 178 8.13 5.98 28.69
N PHE A 179 7.61 6.67 27.65
CA PHE A 179 6.46 6.20 26.91
C PHE A 179 6.77 4.94 26.09
N LEU A 180 7.88 4.96 25.36
CA LEU A 180 8.36 3.79 24.60
C LEU A 180 8.75 2.65 25.53
N THR A 181 9.26 2.94 26.73
CA THR A 181 9.53 1.92 27.76
C THR A 181 8.25 1.23 28.19
N THR A 182 7.19 1.99 28.46
CA THR A 182 5.87 1.42 28.77
C THR A 182 5.37 0.60 27.59
N LEU A 183 5.46 1.14 26.38
CA LEU A 183 4.93 0.54 25.14
C LEU A 183 5.61 -0.79 24.78
N PHE A 184 6.93 -0.87 24.86
CA PHE A 184 7.71 -2.06 24.47
C PHE A 184 8.12 -2.96 25.65
N THR A 185 7.45 -2.84 26.78
CA THR A 185 7.59 -3.83 27.86
C THR A 185 6.65 -5.00 27.61
N PRO A 186 7.16 -6.23 27.40
CA PRO A 186 6.33 -7.41 27.21
C PRO A 186 5.36 -7.64 28.37
N ARG A 187 4.14 -8.03 28.09
CA ARG A 187 3.09 -8.31 29.08
C ARG A 187 2.56 -9.74 28.89
N ASN A 188 2.60 -10.50 29.95
CA ASN A 188 2.15 -11.90 29.97
C ASN A 188 0.91 -12.02 30.87
N GLY A 189 -0.22 -12.36 30.27
CA GLY A 189 -1.45 -12.55 31.02
C GLY A 189 -2.53 -11.52 30.70
N ILE A 190 -3.79 -11.97 30.84
CA ILE A 190 -4.96 -11.18 30.45
C ILE A 190 -5.18 -9.95 31.34
N LYS A 191 -4.88 -10.05 32.64
CA LYS A 191 -5.04 -8.95 33.59
C LYS A 191 -4.01 -7.86 33.31
N GLU A 192 -2.73 -8.24 33.15
CA GLU A 192 -1.63 -7.31 32.84
C GLU A 192 -1.84 -6.60 31.51
N LEU A 193 -2.40 -7.28 30.50
CA LEU A 193 -2.74 -6.66 29.22
C LEU A 193 -3.84 -5.60 29.33
N CYS A 194 -4.87 -5.85 30.15
CA CYS A 194 -5.90 -4.84 30.39
C CYS A 194 -5.36 -3.64 31.15
N ASP A 195 -4.56 -3.83 32.20
CA ASP A 195 -3.90 -2.76 32.95
C ASP A 195 -3.02 -1.92 32.03
N TYR A 196 -2.24 -2.57 31.20
CA TYR A 196 -1.36 -1.95 30.22
C TYR A 196 -2.14 -1.09 29.21
N LEU A 197 -3.25 -1.59 28.66
CA LEU A 197 -4.09 -0.81 27.75
C LEU A 197 -4.70 0.41 28.45
N ILE A 198 -5.14 0.26 29.71
CA ILE A 198 -5.69 1.35 30.53
C ILE A 198 -4.62 2.41 30.77
N GLU A 199 -3.38 2.02 31.08
CA GLU A 199 -2.25 2.92 31.28
C GLU A 199 -1.93 3.69 30.00
N LEU A 200 -1.85 3.02 28.84
CA LEU A 200 -1.59 3.66 27.56
C LEU A 200 -2.68 4.66 27.16
N ILE A 201 -3.96 4.32 27.36
CA ILE A 201 -5.08 5.24 27.10
C ILE A 201 -4.99 6.49 27.99
N LYS A 202 -4.60 6.34 29.25
CA LYS A 202 -4.36 7.47 30.17
C LYS A 202 -3.22 8.35 29.66
N ASN A 203 -2.12 7.78 29.21
CA ASN A 203 -1.01 8.53 28.62
C ASN A 203 -1.44 9.31 27.38
N ILE A 204 -2.21 8.68 26.45
CA ILE A 204 -2.73 9.35 25.26
C ILE A 204 -3.69 10.49 25.65
N SER A 205 -4.47 10.34 26.72
CA SER A 205 -5.40 11.40 27.16
C SER A 205 -4.70 12.72 27.52
N THR A 206 -3.40 12.68 27.81
CA THR A 206 -2.61 13.88 28.12
C THR A 206 -2.44 14.81 26.92
N ILE A 207 -2.49 14.26 25.70
CA ILE A 207 -2.43 15.04 24.44
C ILE A 207 -3.57 16.06 24.38
N TYR A 208 -4.75 15.67 24.87
CA TYR A 208 -5.98 16.47 24.77
C TYR A 208 -6.30 17.28 26.06
N ARG A 209 -5.39 17.37 27.04
CA ARG A 209 -5.60 18.10 28.31
C ARG A 209 -5.37 19.61 28.22
N LYS A 210 -4.72 20.10 27.17
CA LYS A 210 -4.48 21.54 27.01
C LYS A 210 -5.79 22.27 26.76
N GLU A 211 -6.29 22.97 27.79
CA GLU A 211 -7.49 23.80 27.70
C GLU A 211 -7.26 24.99 26.77
N GLY A 212 -8.22 25.26 25.89
CA GLY A 212 -8.32 26.47 25.10
C GLY A 212 -7.99 26.40 23.61
N GLU A 213 -7.17 25.44 23.16
CA GLU A 213 -6.78 25.38 21.73
C GLU A 213 -7.65 24.44 20.85
N TYR A 214 -8.52 23.61 21.46
CA TYR A 214 -9.17 22.51 20.74
C TYR A 214 -10.64 22.35 21.11
N ASN A 215 -11.43 23.39 20.87
CA ASN A 215 -12.88 23.31 21.10
C ASN A 215 -13.65 22.90 19.84
N ASP A 216 -13.00 22.22 18.91
CA ASP A 216 -13.65 21.69 17.72
C ASP A 216 -14.33 20.34 18.00
N ILE A 217 -15.27 19.98 17.15
CA ILE A 217 -16.09 18.77 17.25
C ILE A 217 -15.23 17.49 17.18
N PHE A 218 -14.10 17.51 16.45
CA PHE A 218 -13.24 16.35 16.29
C PHE A 218 -12.42 16.08 17.56
N ASN A 219 -11.93 17.11 18.22
CA ASN A 219 -11.22 16.95 19.49
C ASN A 219 -12.14 16.45 20.61
N GLN A 220 -13.38 16.93 20.64
CA GLN A 220 -14.40 16.39 21.55
C GLN A 220 -14.66 14.90 21.26
N LEU A 221 -14.81 14.55 19.99
CA LEU A 221 -14.99 13.17 19.55
C LEU A 221 -13.82 12.26 19.96
N TYR A 222 -12.57 12.72 19.79
CA TYR A 222 -11.39 11.93 20.18
C TYR A 222 -11.27 11.77 21.69
N ARG A 223 -11.57 12.81 22.47
CA ARG A 223 -11.62 12.70 23.95
C ARG A 223 -12.68 11.70 24.41
N GLU A 224 -13.88 11.77 23.84
CA GLU A 224 -14.96 10.83 24.15
C GLU A 224 -14.60 9.40 23.70
N SER A 225 -13.92 9.23 22.56
CA SER A 225 -13.46 7.93 22.11
C SER A 225 -12.48 7.26 23.08
N LEU A 226 -11.56 8.05 23.65
CA LEU A 226 -10.64 7.56 24.70
C LEU A 226 -11.39 7.18 25.97
N PHE A 227 -12.36 8.01 26.40
CA PHE A 227 -13.18 7.74 27.58
C PHE A 227 -14.01 6.47 27.42
N GLN A 228 -14.68 6.29 26.27
CA GLN A 228 -15.48 5.10 25.99
C GLN A 228 -14.59 3.85 25.91
N SER A 229 -13.44 3.93 25.25
CA SER A 229 -12.47 2.82 25.18
C SER A 229 -11.97 2.44 26.57
N HIS A 230 -11.58 3.40 27.38
CA HIS A 230 -11.17 3.19 28.77
C HIS A 230 -12.28 2.50 29.58
N THR A 231 -13.49 3.01 29.50
CA THR A 231 -14.65 2.48 30.26
C THR A 231 -14.94 1.01 29.87
N LYS A 232 -14.91 0.70 28.57
CA LYS A 232 -15.16 -0.67 28.08
C LYS A 232 -14.07 -1.64 28.54
N ILE A 233 -12.79 -1.24 28.39
CA ILE A 233 -11.66 -2.08 28.79
C ILE A 233 -11.63 -2.26 30.32
N ASN A 234 -11.89 -1.19 31.07
CA ASN A 234 -11.95 -1.28 32.53
C ASN A 234 -13.07 -2.21 33.02
N ARG A 235 -14.21 -2.25 32.31
CA ARG A 235 -15.28 -3.22 32.61
C ARG A 235 -14.81 -4.65 32.36
N LEU A 236 -14.11 -4.93 31.27
CA LEU A 236 -13.53 -6.26 31.03
C LEU A 236 -12.48 -6.61 32.08
N TYR A 237 -11.65 -5.66 32.48
CA TYR A 237 -10.68 -5.81 33.55
C TYR A 237 -11.34 -6.23 34.84
N SER A 238 -12.44 -5.55 35.28
CA SER A 238 -13.17 -5.87 36.49
C SER A 238 -13.77 -7.29 36.49
N LEU A 239 -14.28 -7.76 35.33
CA LEU A 239 -14.79 -9.12 35.17
C LEU A 239 -13.67 -10.19 35.20
N ILE A 240 -12.47 -9.85 34.73
CA ILE A 240 -11.30 -10.72 34.86
C ILE A 240 -10.81 -10.76 36.31
N GLU A 241 -10.78 -9.62 36.96
CA GLU A 241 -10.33 -9.49 38.35
C GLU A 241 -11.27 -10.21 39.35
N SER A 242 -12.60 -10.14 39.13
CA SER A 242 -13.58 -10.87 39.93
C SER A 242 -13.57 -12.38 39.69
N GLY A 243 -12.86 -12.85 38.66
CA GLY A 243 -12.84 -14.26 38.25
C GLY A 243 -14.08 -14.73 37.48
N GLU A 244 -15.00 -13.81 37.14
CA GLU A 244 -16.18 -14.12 36.32
C GLU A 244 -15.82 -14.38 34.86
N LEU A 245 -14.69 -13.86 34.41
CA LEU A 245 -14.19 -14.03 33.03
C LEU A 245 -12.80 -14.68 33.05
N ASN A 246 -12.75 -15.98 32.72
CA ASN A 246 -11.49 -16.72 32.56
C ASN A 246 -11.31 -17.15 31.09
N ILE A 247 -10.45 -16.45 30.37
CA ILE A 247 -10.25 -16.60 28.92
C ILE A 247 -8.77 -16.61 28.56
N ARG A 248 -8.43 -17.03 27.34
CA ARG A 248 -7.06 -16.90 26.79
C ARG A 248 -6.86 -15.52 26.15
N THR A 249 -5.60 -15.13 25.98
CA THR A 249 -5.19 -13.86 25.38
C THR A 249 -5.82 -13.61 24.01
N ASP A 250 -5.85 -14.63 23.13
CA ASP A 250 -6.49 -14.51 21.81
C ASP A 250 -7.99 -14.23 21.91
N THR A 251 -8.65 -14.82 22.90
CA THR A 251 -10.07 -14.59 23.14
C THR A 251 -10.29 -13.17 23.69
N LEU A 252 -9.40 -12.69 24.56
CA LEU A 252 -9.43 -11.31 25.06
C LEU A 252 -9.31 -10.31 23.89
N LYS A 253 -8.35 -10.51 22.99
CA LYS A 253 -8.17 -9.67 21.80
C LYS A 253 -9.46 -9.61 20.97
N ARG A 254 -10.05 -10.76 20.65
CA ARG A 254 -11.31 -10.83 19.89
C ARG A 254 -12.46 -10.15 20.63
N LEU A 255 -12.53 -10.28 21.94
CA LEU A 255 -13.57 -9.68 22.76
C LEU A 255 -13.42 -8.16 22.79
N ILE A 256 -12.22 -7.63 23.04
CA ILE A 256 -11.93 -6.19 22.98
C ILE A 256 -12.29 -5.65 21.61
N THR A 257 -11.82 -6.28 20.53
CA THR A 257 -12.15 -5.88 19.16
C THR A 257 -13.66 -5.84 18.94
N LYS A 258 -14.39 -6.88 19.35
CA LYS A 258 -15.86 -6.95 19.18
C LYS A 258 -16.59 -5.88 19.99
N VAL A 259 -16.20 -5.67 21.25
CA VAL A 259 -16.81 -4.65 22.13
C VAL A 259 -16.58 -3.25 21.56
N LEU A 260 -15.37 -2.94 21.10
CA LEU A 260 -15.05 -1.63 20.54
C LEU A 260 -15.73 -1.39 19.17
N THR A 261 -15.76 -2.40 18.29
CA THR A 261 -16.43 -2.28 16.97
C THR A 261 -17.95 -2.18 17.07
N SER A 262 -18.56 -2.73 18.11
CA SER A 262 -19.99 -2.59 18.32
C SER A 262 -20.39 -1.34 19.12
N SER A 263 -19.41 -0.50 19.49
CA SER A 263 -19.65 0.69 20.30
C SER A 263 -19.67 1.95 19.44
N ASN A 264 -20.65 2.82 19.71
CA ASN A 264 -20.74 4.13 19.10
C ASN A 264 -20.48 5.22 20.14
N ILE A 265 -19.89 6.30 19.72
CA ILE A 265 -19.62 7.50 20.54
C ILE A 265 -20.80 8.43 20.34
N PRO A 266 -21.55 8.78 21.40
CA PRO A 266 -22.64 9.73 21.27
C PRO A 266 -22.11 11.14 21.02
N PHE A 267 -22.72 11.85 20.11
CA PHE A 267 -22.52 13.30 20.02
C PHE A 267 -23.39 14.00 21.06
N HIS A 268 -22.79 14.89 21.83
CA HIS A 268 -23.51 15.69 22.80
C HIS A 268 -24.02 16.95 22.09
N GLY A 269 -25.19 16.85 21.44
CA GLY A 269 -25.89 17.96 20.83
C GLY A 269 -27.16 18.30 21.62
N GLU A 270 -27.62 19.55 21.56
CA GLU A 270 -28.94 19.92 22.07
C GLU A 270 -30.01 19.44 21.09
N PRO A 271 -30.93 18.54 21.50
CA PRO A 271 -32.02 18.12 20.64
C PRO A 271 -32.84 19.31 20.13
N ALA A 272 -33.23 19.30 18.89
CA ALA A 272 -34.07 20.32 18.23
C ALA A 272 -33.43 21.69 17.96
N ILE A 273 -32.10 21.83 18.05
CA ILE A 273 -31.37 23.03 17.61
C ILE A 273 -30.58 22.71 16.34
N GLY A 274 -30.69 23.57 15.32
CA GLY A 274 -29.92 23.47 14.08
C GLY A 274 -30.43 22.44 13.08
N MET A 275 -29.68 22.31 11.99
CA MET A 275 -29.93 21.30 10.95
C MET A 275 -29.70 19.90 11.53
N GLN A 276 -30.64 18.99 11.25
CA GLN A 276 -30.61 17.62 11.76
C GLN A 276 -29.84 16.69 10.84
N VAL A 277 -28.82 16.00 11.36
CA VAL A 277 -28.11 14.92 10.68
C VAL A 277 -28.39 13.62 11.44
N MET A 278 -29.08 12.68 10.81
CA MET A 278 -29.62 11.51 11.51
C MET A 278 -29.68 10.26 10.66
N GLY A 279 -29.71 9.11 11.29
CA GLY A 279 -30.04 7.83 10.64
C GLY A 279 -31.55 7.70 10.43
N VAL A 280 -31.94 6.67 9.67
CA VAL A 280 -33.36 6.43 9.35
C VAL A 280 -34.20 6.15 10.60
N LEU A 281 -33.66 5.45 11.59
CA LEU A 281 -34.40 5.07 12.80
C LEU A 281 -34.64 6.24 13.76
N GLU A 282 -33.77 7.23 13.74
CA GLU A 282 -33.85 8.44 14.55
C GLU A 282 -34.89 9.43 14.03
N THR A 283 -35.32 9.31 12.77
CA THR A 283 -36.34 10.18 12.14
C THR A 283 -37.77 9.89 12.62
N ARG A 284 -37.97 8.90 13.47
CA ARG A 284 -39.29 8.48 13.91
C ARG A 284 -40.06 9.62 14.62
N ASN A 285 -41.28 9.85 14.15
CA ASN A 285 -42.19 10.88 14.65
C ASN A 285 -41.69 12.35 14.50
N LEU A 286 -40.67 12.56 13.68
CA LEU A 286 -40.18 13.88 13.33
C LEU A 286 -40.73 14.31 11.96
N ASP A 287 -40.93 15.61 11.78
CA ASP A 287 -41.36 16.22 10.55
C ASP A 287 -40.36 17.29 10.11
N PHE A 288 -40.03 17.29 8.82
CA PHE A 288 -39.13 18.26 8.22
C PHE A 288 -39.75 18.84 6.96
N ARG A 289 -39.44 20.10 6.70
CA ARG A 289 -39.88 20.79 5.48
C ARG A 289 -38.98 20.42 4.30
N ASN A 290 -37.67 20.47 4.53
CA ASN A 290 -36.65 20.14 3.54
C ASN A 290 -35.91 18.88 3.96
N LEU A 291 -35.95 17.88 3.11
CA LEU A 291 -35.41 16.56 3.41
C LEU A 291 -34.46 16.11 2.29
N ILE A 292 -33.27 15.69 2.69
CA ILE A 292 -32.34 14.99 1.81
C ILE A 292 -32.00 13.63 2.42
N ILE A 293 -32.15 12.55 1.64
CA ILE A 293 -31.82 11.19 2.07
C ILE A 293 -30.68 10.67 1.19
N LEU A 294 -29.59 10.25 1.83
CA LEU A 294 -28.38 9.74 1.18
C LEU A 294 -28.31 8.22 1.27
N SER A 295 -27.69 7.61 0.26
CA SER A 295 -27.53 6.14 0.13
C SER A 295 -28.84 5.37 0.20
N LEU A 296 -29.88 5.88 -0.47
CA LEU A 296 -31.18 5.24 -0.55
C LEU A 296 -31.17 4.10 -1.58
N ASN A 297 -30.32 3.11 -1.31
CA ASN A 297 -30.13 1.94 -2.15
C ASN A 297 -30.91 0.74 -1.63
N GLU A 298 -31.23 -0.19 -2.53
CA GLU A 298 -31.75 -1.51 -2.15
C GLU A 298 -30.74 -2.23 -1.27
N GLY A 299 -31.20 -2.79 -0.15
CA GLY A 299 -30.32 -3.41 0.85
C GLY A 299 -29.83 -2.46 1.95
N GLN A 300 -29.87 -1.15 1.74
CA GLN A 300 -29.64 -0.13 2.79
C GLN A 300 -30.98 0.32 3.40
N LEU A 301 -31.97 0.61 2.55
CA LEU A 301 -33.34 0.86 2.98
C LEU A 301 -34.33 0.27 1.95
N PRO A 302 -35.05 -0.82 2.26
CA PRO A 302 -34.99 -1.60 3.50
C PRO A 302 -33.66 -2.32 3.67
N LYS A 303 -33.22 -2.44 4.96
CA LYS A 303 -31.98 -3.14 5.25
C LYS A 303 -32.16 -4.64 5.00
N SER A 304 -31.39 -5.20 4.06
CA SER A 304 -31.35 -6.63 3.82
C SER A 304 -30.59 -7.32 4.96
N GLY A 305 -31.29 -7.97 5.84
CA GLY A 305 -30.72 -8.81 6.89
C GLY A 305 -31.12 -10.26 6.66
N GLY A 306 -30.16 -11.13 6.43
CA GLY A 306 -30.40 -12.57 6.53
C GLY A 306 -30.82 -12.92 7.94
N ASP A 307 -32.08 -13.21 8.18
CA ASP A 307 -32.55 -13.79 9.43
C ASP A 307 -32.01 -15.23 9.52
N SER A 308 -30.82 -15.40 10.08
CA SER A 308 -30.35 -16.70 10.53
C SER A 308 -31.13 -17.14 11.79
N SER A 309 -32.42 -17.35 11.62
CA SER A 309 -33.26 -17.86 12.69
C SER A 309 -33.33 -19.38 12.64
N PHE A 310 -33.21 -20.03 13.79
CA PHE A 310 -33.45 -21.48 13.92
C PHE A 310 -34.92 -21.86 13.64
N ILE A 311 -35.85 -20.87 13.64
CA ILE A 311 -37.25 -21.09 13.36
C ILE A 311 -37.51 -20.82 11.88
N PRO A 312 -37.86 -21.83 11.07
CA PRO A 312 -38.14 -21.66 9.64
C PRO A 312 -39.27 -20.67 9.38
N TYR A 313 -39.23 -20.00 8.22
CA TYR A 313 -40.19 -18.99 7.80
C TYR A 313 -41.65 -19.48 7.90
N ASN A 314 -41.95 -20.72 7.44
CA ASN A 314 -43.28 -21.27 7.46
C ASN A 314 -43.87 -21.44 8.87
N LEU A 315 -43.02 -21.80 9.84
CA LEU A 315 -43.43 -21.89 11.24
C LEU A 315 -43.68 -20.48 11.82
N ARG A 316 -42.79 -19.53 11.54
CA ARG A 316 -43.00 -18.14 11.96
C ARG A 316 -44.30 -17.58 11.47
N LYS A 317 -44.61 -17.80 10.20
CA LYS A 317 -45.88 -17.36 9.57
C LYS A 317 -47.10 -18.04 10.23
N ALA A 318 -47.03 -19.35 10.42
CA ALA A 318 -48.15 -20.13 11.02
C ALA A 318 -48.46 -19.70 12.46
N PHE A 319 -47.46 -19.30 13.21
CA PHE A 319 -47.62 -18.86 14.62
C PHE A 319 -47.67 -17.33 14.78
N GLY A 320 -47.88 -16.57 13.71
CA GLY A 320 -47.96 -15.10 13.80
C GLY A 320 -46.72 -14.39 14.26
N MET A 321 -45.54 -15.04 14.16
CA MET A 321 -44.23 -14.44 14.53
C MET A 321 -43.76 -13.46 13.46
N THR A 322 -42.87 -12.54 13.85
CA THR A 322 -42.31 -11.54 12.92
C THR A 322 -41.59 -12.19 11.75
N THR A 323 -42.03 -11.89 10.51
CA THR A 323 -41.43 -12.35 9.25
C THR A 323 -40.73 -11.20 8.55
N ILE A 324 -40.09 -11.46 7.40
CA ILE A 324 -39.42 -10.44 6.60
C ILE A 324 -40.38 -9.38 6.05
N GLU A 325 -41.62 -9.80 5.73
CA GLU A 325 -42.68 -8.88 5.27
C GLU A 325 -43.03 -7.86 6.35
N HIS A 326 -43.12 -8.29 7.62
CA HIS A 326 -43.36 -7.37 8.71
C HIS A 326 -42.24 -6.35 8.87
N LYS A 327 -40.98 -6.79 8.71
CA LYS A 327 -39.82 -5.87 8.76
C LYS A 327 -39.87 -4.86 7.60
N ASN A 328 -40.16 -5.32 6.40
CA ASN A 328 -40.31 -4.44 5.24
C ASN A 328 -41.45 -3.43 5.44
N ALA A 329 -42.57 -3.85 5.97
CA ALA A 329 -43.70 -2.98 6.29
C ALA A 329 -43.33 -1.89 7.32
N VAL A 330 -42.50 -2.20 8.30
CA VAL A 330 -41.97 -1.22 9.28
C VAL A 330 -41.05 -0.20 8.59
N TYR A 331 -40.15 -0.65 7.70
CA TYR A 331 -39.27 0.28 6.95
C TYR A 331 -40.08 1.13 5.97
N ALA A 332 -41.07 0.55 5.30
CA ALA A 332 -42.00 1.29 4.44
C ALA A 332 -42.75 2.36 5.25
N TYR A 333 -43.22 2.01 6.45
CA TYR A 333 -43.83 2.99 7.36
C TYR A 333 -42.91 4.14 7.70
N TYR A 334 -41.67 3.88 8.06
CA TYR A 334 -40.70 4.93 8.39
C TYR A 334 -40.44 5.85 7.19
N PHE A 335 -40.21 5.28 6.01
CA PHE A 335 -39.98 6.05 4.80
C PHE A 335 -41.19 6.94 4.44
N TYR A 336 -42.39 6.38 4.33
CA TYR A 336 -43.58 7.15 3.96
C TYR A 336 -44.01 8.14 5.05
N ARG A 337 -43.79 7.82 6.32
CA ARG A 337 -44.05 8.75 7.43
C ARG A 337 -43.08 9.94 7.39
N LEU A 338 -41.81 9.71 7.09
CA LEU A 338 -40.80 10.76 6.98
C LEU A 338 -41.13 11.75 5.84
N ILE A 339 -41.50 11.26 4.68
CA ILE A 339 -41.77 12.11 3.50
C ILE A 339 -43.18 12.72 3.52
N GLN A 340 -44.07 12.28 4.43
CA GLN A 340 -45.48 12.65 4.42
C GLN A 340 -45.73 14.14 4.47
N ARG A 341 -44.98 14.89 5.32
CA ARG A 341 -45.15 16.34 5.52
C ARG A 341 -44.02 17.18 4.91
N ALA A 342 -43.03 16.57 4.32
CA ALA A 342 -41.97 17.28 3.65
C ALA A 342 -42.45 17.92 2.36
N GLU A 343 -42.03 19.15 2.11
CA GLU A 343 -42.35 19.91 0.87
C GLU A 343 -41.29 19.67 -0.21
N ASN A 344 -39.98 19.76 0.18
CA ASN A 344 -38.85 19.56 -0.72
C ASN A 344 -38.11 18.28 -0.32
N ILE A 345 -38.09 17.30 -1.21
CA ILE A 345 -37.54 15.95 -0.96
C ILE A 345 -36.50 15.67 -2.02
N THR A 346 -35.30 15.37 -1.59
CA THR A 346 -34.16 14.98 -2.45
C THR A 346 -33.69 13.59 -2.02
N LEU A 347 -33.77 12.63 -2.92
CA LEU A 347 -33.41 11.24 -2.68
C LEU A 347 -32.20 10.88 -3.52
N LEU A 348 -31.10 10.50 -2.87
CA LEU A 348 -29.86 10.13 -3.54
C LEU A 348 -29.56 8.63 -3.36
N TYR A 349 -29.09 8.03 -4.44
CA TYR A 349 -28.66 6.64 -4.43
C TYR A 349 -27.35 6.48 -5.22
N ASN A 350 -26.62 5.42 -4.93
CA ASN A 350 -25.35 5.09 -5.55
C ASN A 350 -25.58 4.12 -6.72
N THR A 351 -24.98 4.40 -7.88
CA THR A 351 -25.07 3.54 -9.07
C THR A 351 -23.87 2.62 -9.25
N SER A 352 -22.77 2.81 -8.50
CA SER A 352 -21.64 1.90 -8.58
C SER A 352 -21.95 0.56 -7.90
N SER A 353 -21.54 -0.53 -8.51
CA SER A 353 -21.60 -1.86 -7.91
C SER A 353 -20.29 -2.13 -7.15
N ASP A 354 -20.40 -2.47 -5.88
CA ASP A 354 -19.27 -2.91 -5.05
C ASP A 354 -19.48 -4.41 -4.75
N GLY A 355 -18.99 -5.24 -5.66
CA GLY A 355 -19.00 -6.70 -5.57
C GLY A 355 -20.40 -7.32 -5.39
N LEU A 356 -20.95 -7.27 -4.18
CA LEU A 356 -22.24 -7.88 -3.82
C LEU A 356 -23.43 -6.91 -3.94
N ASN A 357 -23.19 -5.60 -3.91
CA ASN A 357 -24.24 -4.56 -4.01
C ASN A 357 -24.30 -4.05 -5.44
N ARG A 358 -25.49 -4.19 -6.06
CA ARG A 358 -25.69 -3.86 -7.49
C ARG A 358 -25.93 -2.39 -7.80
N GLY A 359 -25.78 -1.48 -6.83
CA GLY A 359 -26.02 -0.05 -7.08
C GLY A 359 -27.47 0.27 -7.53
N GLU A 360 -28.44 -0.50 -7.06
CA GLU A 360 -29.85 -0.32 -7.42
C GLU A 360 -30.53 0.68 -6.48
N GLU A 361 -31.45 1.51 -7.02
CA GLU A 361 -32.31 2.39 -6.22
C GLU A 361 -33.21 1.56 -5.30
N SER A 362 -33.57 2.08 -4.14
CA SER A 362 -34.45 1.43 -3.19
C SER A 362 -35.80 1.16 -3.80
N ARG A 363 -36.39 0.00 -3.48
CA ARG A 363 -37.77 -0.34 -3.87
C ARG A 363 -38.81 0.72 -3.46
N PHE A 364 -38.56 1.46 -2.38
CA PHE A 364 -39.43 2.54 -1.95
C PHE A 364 -39.39 3.75 -2.89
N MET A 365 -38.27 4.01 -3.54
CA MET A 365 -38.15 5.00 -4.60
C MET A 365 -38.98 4.56 -5.84
N LEU A 366 -38.88 3.29 -6.22
CA LEU A 366 -39.66 2.71 -7.33
C LEU A 366 -41.17 2.73 -7.01
N GLN A 367 -41.57 2.36 -5.80
CA GLN A 367 -42.96 2.45 -5.37
C GLN A 367 -43.50 3.89 -5.43
N LEU A 368 -42.71 4.85 -4.91
CA LEU A 368 -43.12 6.26 -4.94
C LEU A 368 -43.24 6.79 -6.37
N LEU A 369 -42.39 6.32 -7.29
CA LEU A 369 -42.44 6.71 -8.70
C LEU A 369 -43.69 6.16 -9.41
N VAL A 370 -44.07 4.89 -9.13
CA VAL A 370 -45.17 4.20 -9.84
C VAL A 370 -46.53 4.50 -9.20
N GLU A 371 -46.58 4.54 -7.87
CA GLU A 371 -47.83 4.65 -7.11
C GLU A 371 -48.08 6.05 -6.53
N GLY A 372 -47.02 6.90 -6.48
CA GLY A 372 -47.12 8.24 -5.90
C GLY A 372 -47.89 9.21 -6.78
N PRO A 373 -48.60 10.22 -6.18
CA PRO A 373 -49.34 11.24 -6.89
C PRO A 373 -48.49 12.42 -7.35
N HIS A 374 -47.17 12.36 -7.20
CA HIS A 374 -46.24 13.47 -7.38
C HIS A 374 -45.41 13.32 -8.65
N ASP A 375 -45.11 14.43 -9.30
CA ASP A 375 -44.12 14.48 -10.37
C ASP A 375 -42.71 14.42 -9.76
N ILE A 376 -41.86 13.51 -10.30
CA ILE A 376 -40.54 13.24 -9.82
C ILE A 376 -39.51 13.63 -10.88
N THR A 377 -38.60 14.54 -10.54
CA THR A 377 -37.48 14.90 -11.40
C THR A 377 -36.32 13.93 -11.19
N ARG A 378 -35.77 13.38 -12.27
CA ARG A 378 -34.58 12.52 -12.23
C ARG A 378 -33.36 13.30 -12.72
N GLU A 379 -32.30 13.25 -11.95
CA GLU A 379 -31.05 13.94 -12.21
C GLU A 379 -29.86 12.98 -12.02
N TYR A 380 -28.75 13.30 -12.67
CA TYR A 380 -27.51 12.56 -12.57
C TYR A 380 -26.45 13.47 -11.99
N LEU A 381 -25.75 13.02 -10.94
CA LEU A 381 -24.62 13.73 -10.38
C LEU A 381 -23.36 13.24 -11.08
N GLU A 382 -22.91 14.04 -12.05
CA GLU A 382 -21.61 13.80 -12.66
C GLU A 382 -20.52 14.40 -11.77
N ALA A 383 -19.52 13.62 -11.41
CA ALA A 383 -18.30 14.17 -10.86
C ALA A 383 -17.65 14.98 -12.00
N GLY A 384 -17.69 16.31 -11.89
CA GLY A 384 -17.35 17.27 -12.95
C GLY A 384 -15.90 17.25 -13.45
N GLN A 385 -15.32 16.11 -13.61
CA GLN A 385 -14.08 15.89 -14.34
C GLN A 385 -14.42 14.95 -15.50
N SER A 386 -14.50 15.53 -16.71
CA SER A 386 -14.30 14.74 -17.91
C SER A 386 -13.07 13.87 -17.68
N PRO A 387 -13.09 12.56 -18.06
CA PRO A 387 -11.88 11.78 -18.03
C PRO A 387 -10.83 12.56 -18.82
N GLN A 388 -9.90 13.16 -18.12
CA GLN A 388 -8.74 13.73 -18.78
C GLN A 388 -8.09 12.56 -19.49
N SER A 389 -7.93 12.67 -20.81
CA SER A 389 -7.03 11.78 -21.53
C SER A 389 -5.74 11.77 -20.72
N THR A 390 -5.28 10.59 -20.33
CA THR A 390 -3.99 10.44 -19.67
C THR A 390 -2.96 11.13 -20.55
N GLN A 391 -2.50 12.31 -20.14
CA GLN A 391 -1.42 12.98 -20.85
C GLN A 391 -0.21 12.07 -20.70
N GLU A 392 0.42 11.78 -21.82
CA GLU A 392 1.69 11.07 -21.83
C GLU A 392 2.68 11.84 -20.97
N ILE A 393 3.27 11.14 -19.99
CA ILE A 393 4.27 11.77 -19.13
C ILE A 393 5.52 11.97 -19.95
N ARG A 394 5.83 13.24 -20.24
CA ARG A 394 6.97 13.66 -21.03
C ARG A 394 7.76 14.70 -20.26
N VAL A 395 9.06 14.49 -20.18
CA VAL A 395 9.98 15.45 -19.57
C VAL A 395 10.90 15.99 -20.63
N GLU A 396 10.74 17.27 -20.95
CA GLU A 396 11.60 17.96 -21.93
C GLU A 396 13.01 18.15 -21.34
N LYS A 397 14.01 18.01 -22.19
CA LYS A 397 15.41 18.29 -21.85
C LYS A 397 15.68 19.80 -21.84
N THR A 398 15.03 20.51 -20.91
CA THR A 398 15.25 21.94 -20.70
C THR A 398 16.72 22.24 -20.36
N PRO A 399 17.19 23.49 -20.54
CA PRO A 399 18.55 23.87 -20.15
C PRO A 399 18.90 23.57 -18.68
N GLU A 400 17.90 23.51 -17.80
CA GLU A 400 18.10 23.11 -16.41
C GLU A 400 18.31 21.61 -16.26
N VAL A 401 17.52 20.80 -16.94
CA VAL A 401 17.67 19.34 -16.97
C VAL A 401 19.01 18.95 -17.55
N LEU A 402 19.39 19.54 -18.69
CA LEU A 402 20.69 19.29 -19.32
C LEU A 402 21.85 19.69 -18.41
N ARG A 403 21.80 20.86 -17.77
CA ARG A 403 22.83 21.25 -16.80
C ARG A 403 23.00 20.24 -15.67
N ARG A 404 21.91 19.62 -15.20
CA ARG A 404 21.98 18.55 -14.17
C ARG A 404 22.69 17.32 -14.71
N ILE A 405 22.38 16.89 -15.95
CA ILE A 405 23.00 15.73 -16.59
C ILE A 405 24.49 15.99 -16.81
N TYR A 406 24.85 17.11 -17.44
CA TYR A 406 26.24 17.47 -17.69
C TYR A 406 27.03 17.54 -16.38
N ARG A 407 26.52 18.24 -15.36
CA ARG A 407 27.19 18.34 -14.05
C ARG A 407 27.37 16.99 -13.38
N ALA A 408 26.42 16.07 -13.53
CA ALA A 408 26.49 14.75 -12.91
C ALA A 408 27.58 13.86 -13.52
N TYR A 409 27.80 13.96 -14.83
CA TYR A 409 28.67 13.04 -15.60
C TYR A 409 29.94 13.68 -16.17
N ASP A 410 30.17 14.97 -16.01
CA ASP A 410 31.39 15.63 -16.48
C ASP A 410 32.64 15.07 -15.77
N SER A 411 33.48 14.38 -16.55
CA SER A 411 34.68 13.72 -16.04
C SER A 411 35.73 14.67 -15.45
N THR A 412 35.64 15.97 -15.76
CA THR A 412 36.54 17.00 -15.21
C THR A 412 36.27 17.27 -13.72
N HIS A 413 35.10 16.89 -13.20
CA HIS A 413 34.77 17.05 -11.79
C HIS A 413 35.16 15.82 -10.97
N PRO A 414 35.81 16.02 -9.77
CA PRO A 414 36.27 14.92 -8.93
C PRO A 414 35.17 13.96 -8.48
N ASN A 415 33.95 14.46 -8.32
CA ASN A 415 32.77 13.73 -7.83
C ASN A 415 31.80 13.34 -8.94
N SER A 416 32.26 13.33 -10.22
CA SER A 416 31.40 12.93 -11.35
C SER A 416 31.00 11.47 -11.23
N LEU A 417 29.75 11.20 -11.61
CA LEU A 417 29.21 9.84 -11.66
C LEU A 417 29.80 9.09 -12.87
N VAL A 418 29.95 7.79 -12.70
CA VAL A 418 30.26 6.88 -13.80
C VAL A 418 28.94 6.44 -14.43
N LEU A 419 28.78 6.61 -15.75
CA LEU A 419 27.61 6.15 -16.47
C LEU A 419 27.70 4.62 -16.63
N SER A 420 26.89 3.91 -15.87
CA SER A 420 26.97 2.45 -15.75
C SER A 420 26.16 1.74 -16.84
N PRO A 421 26.44 0.44 -17.13
CA PRO A 421 25.61 -0.38 -18.01
C PRO A 421 24.15 -0.44 -17.56
N SER A 422 23.90 -0.43 -16.24
CA SER A 422 22.54 -0.39 -15.68
C SER A 422 21.81 0.92 -16.00
N ALA A 423 22.53 2.05 -16.02
CA ALA A 423 21.96 3.34 -16.40
C ALA A 423 21.63 3.39 -17.90
N LEU A 424 22.54 2.90 -18.76
CA LEU A 424 22.31 2.80 -20.19
C LEU A 424 21.17 1.84 -20.53
N ASN A 425 21.11 0.69 -19.86
CA ASN A 425 19.99 -0.25 -19.99
C ASN A 425 18.67 0.41 -19.55
N ALA A 426 18.67 1.17 -18.46
CA ALA A 426 17.47 1.88 -18.03
C ALA A 426 17.00 2.91 -19.06
N TYR A 427 17.91 3.60 -19.74
CA TYR A 427 17.58 4.54 -20.82
C TYR A 427 16.97 3.82 -22.02
N LEU A 428 17.60 2.72 -22.47
CA LEU A 428 17.14 1.92 -23.59
C LEU A 428 15.78 1.23 -23.32
N ASP A 429 15.50 0.86 -22.07
CA ASP A 429 14.24 0.23 -21.69
C ASP A 429 13.10 1.25 -21.48
N CYS A 430 13.43 2.42 -20.89
CA CYS A 430 12.48 3.51 -20.61
C CYS A 430 13.23 4.79 -20.26
N ARG A 431 13.18 5.78 -21.14
CA ARG A 431 13.85 7.07 -20.97
C ARG A 431 13.41 7.80 -19.70
N LEU A 432 12.11 7.74 -19.32
CA LEU A 432 11.59 8.31 -18.07
C LEU A 432 12.20 7.64 -16.84
N ARG A 433 12.39 6.31 -16.85
CA ARG A 433 13.04 5.59 -15.73
C ARG A 433 14.47 6.07 -15.54
N PHE A 434 15.20 6.27 -16.62
CA PHE A 434 16.55 6.85 -16.57
C PHE A 434 16.52 8.25 -15.96
N TYR A 435 15.62 9.12 -16.43
CA TYR A 435 15.48 10.48 -15.91
C TYR A 435 15.23 10.47 -14.40
N TYR A 436 14.18 9.77 -13.95
CA TYR A 436 13.83 9.78 -12.53
C TYR A 436 14.94 9.21 -11.66
N ARG A 437 15.55 8.11 -12.06
CA ARG A 437 16.53 7.41 -11.24
C ARG A 437 17.92 8.06 -11.25
N TYR A 438 18.39 8.46 -12.44
CA TYR A 438 19.79 8.86 -12.65
C TYR A 438 19.97 10.37 -12.83
N VAL A 439 18.93 11.12 -13.17
CA VAL A 439 18.99 12.58 -13.33
C VAL A 439 18.29 13.28 -12.16
N ALA A 440 17.07 12.89 -11.83
CA ALA A 440 16.31 13.47 -10.73
C ALA A 440 16.72 12.88 -9.37
N GLY A 441 17.40 11.72 -9.35
CA GLY A 441 17.89 11.08 -8.14
C GLY A 441 16.79 10.47 -7.25
N LEU A 442 15.63 10.13 -7.84
CA LEU A 442 14.56 9.47 -7.10
C LEU A 442 14.98 8.04 -6.75
N LYS A 443 14.83 7.70 -5.49
CA LYS A 443 15.08 6.35 -4.99
C LYS A 443 13.79 5.77 -4.45
N THR A 444 13.58 4.48 -4.66
CA THR A 444 12.54 3.74 -3.95
C THR A 444 12.88 3.77 -2.46
N PRO A 445 11.91 4.05 -1.56
CA PRO A 445 12.16 3.95 -0.13
C PRO A 445 12.67 2.56 0.26
N ASP A 446 13.60 2.52 1.20
CA ASP A 446 14.07 1.26 1.77
C ASP A 446 12.94 0.63 2.57
N GLU A 447 12.59 -0.62 2.26
CA GLU A 447 11.62 -1.42 3.00
C GLU A 447 12.37 -2.51 3.77
N VAL A 448 12.04 -2.66 5.05
CA VAL A 448 12.53 -3.78 5.84
C VAL A 448 11.74 -5.02 5.46
N SER A 449 12.38 -5.94 4.79
CA SER A 449 11.78 -7.21 4.39
C SER A 449 12.66 -8.38 4.83
N ALA A 450 12.05 -9.35 5.50
CA ALA A 450 12.69 -10.62 5.82
C ALA A 450 12.74 -11.55 4.59
N GLU A 451 12.02 -11.19 3.52
CA GLU A 451 12.00 -11.94 2.27
C GLU A 451 13.21 -11.56 1.41
N ILE A 452 13.72 -12.56 0.71
CA ILE A 452 14.85 -12.41 -0.20
C ILE A 452 14.28 -12.35 -1.60
N ASP A 453 14.27 -11.15 -2.19
CA ASP A 453 13.92 -10.97 -3.58
C ASP A 453 15.03 -11.44 -4.52
N SER A 454 14.76 -11.45 -5.83
CA SER A 454 15.72 -11.92 -6.84
C SER A 454 17.00 -11.07 -6.90
N ALA A 455 16.92 -9.78 -6.58
CA ALA A 455 18.06 -8.88 -6.61
C ALA A 455 18.99 -9.13 -5.41
N LEU A 456 18.42 -9.22 -4.21
CA LEU A 456 19.17 -9.54 -2.98
C LEU A 456 19.77 -10.94 -3.02
N PHE A 457 19.01 -11.93 -3.56
CA PHE A 457 19.53 -13.28 -3.80
C PHE A 457 20.78 -13.25 -4.70
N GLY A 458 20.74 -12.48 -5.78
CA GLY A 458 21.90 -12.27 -6.66
C GLY A 458 23.08 -11.64 -5.92
N THR A 459 22.85 -10.56 -5.16
CA THR A 459 23.90 -9.86 -4.39
C THR A 459 24.57 -10.80 -3.37
N ILE A 460 23.79 -11.58 -2.64
CA ILE A 460 24.30 -12.57 -1.67
C ILE A 460 25.13 -13.64 -2.40
N PHE A 461 24.67 -14.13 -3.55
CA PHE A 461 25.41 -15.10 -4.35
C PHE A 461 26.74 -14.53 -4.84
N HIS A 462 26.76 -13.31 -5.43
CA HIS A 462 27.98 -12.66 -5.92
C HIS A 462 29.02 -12.47 -4.80
N LEU A 463 28.59 -11.98 -3.63
CA LEU A 463 29.48 -11.85 -2.49
C LEU A 463 30.00 -13.22 -1.99
N SER A 464 29.16 -14.25 -1.97
CA SER A 464 29.56 -15.59 -1.59
C SER A 464 30.61 -16.17 -2.56
N ALA A 465 30.42 -15.95 -3.86
CA ALA A 465 31.38 -16.33 -4.90
C ALA A 465 32.69 -15.57 -4.75
N GLN A 466 32.62 -14.24 -4.54
CA GLN A 466 33.80 -13.41 -4.28
C GLN A 466 34.62 -13.92 -3.10
N LEU A 467 33.98 -14.22 -1.96
CA LEU A 467 34.67 -14.76 -0.78
C LEU A 467 35.33 -16.11 -1.06
N ALA A 468 34.64 -17.00 -1.78
CA ALA A 468 35.19 -18.31 -2.12
C ALA A 468 36.44 -18.21 -3.02
N TYR A 469 36.40 -17.38 -4.05
CA TYR A 469 37.55 -17.23 -4.96
C TYR A 469 38.67 -16.37 -4.34
N THR A 470 38.37 -15.42 -3.47
CA THR A 470 39.37 -14.67 -2.72
C THR A 470 40.20 -15.63 -1.83
N ASP A 471 39.54 -16.57 -1.16
CA ASP A 471 40.21 -17.58 -0.36
C ASP A 471 41.03 -18.59 -1.20
N LEU A 472 40.50 -19.03 -2.35
CA LEU A 472 41.22 -19.90 -3.27
C LEU A 472 42.51 -19.23 -3.82
N THR A 473 42.49 -17.92 -4.00
CA THR A 473 43.63 -17.17 -4.55
C THR A 473 44.56 -16.59 -3.46
N ALA A 474 44.29 -16.85 -2.19
CA ALA A 474 45.14 -16.36 -1.08
C ALA A 474 46.60 -16.84 -1.14
N THR A 475 46.86 -18.00 -1.71
CA THR A 475 48.18 -18.61 -1.85
C THR A 475 48.78 -18.49 -3.25
N GLY A 476 48.00 -18.06 -4.25
CA GLY A 476 48.47 -17.91 -5.62
C GLY A 476 47.27 -17.62 -6.57
N LYS A 477 47.52 -16.88 -7.66
CA LYS A 477 46.48 -16.47 -8.59
C LYS A 477 45.96 -17.58 -9.50
N THR A 478 46.78 -18.63 -9.74
CA THR A 478 46.41 -19.72 -10.62
C THR A 478 45.58 -20.75 -9.87
N ILE A 479 44.38 -21.01 -10.35
CA ILE A 479 43.45 -21.98 -9.79
C ILE A 479 43.63 -23.32 -10.52
N GLN A 480 44.00 -24.34 -9.74
CA GLN A 480 44.18 -25.71 -10.20
C GLN A 480 42.92 -26.54 -9.95
N LYS A 481 42.81 -27.67 -10.64
CA LYS A 481 41.69 -28.60 -10.52
C LYS A 481 41.52 -29.10 -9.07
N GLU A 482 42.61 -29.42 -8.44
CA GLU A 482 42.67 -29.96 -7.06
C GLU A 482 42.14 -28.97 -6.03
N ASP A 483 42.32 -27.67 -6.27
CA ASP A 483 41.85 -26.60 -5.37
C ASP A 483 40.31 -26.54 -5.38
N LEU A 484 39.70 -26.60 -6.55
CA LEU A 484 38.26 -26.63 -6.72
C LEU A 484 37.63 -27.93 -6.18
N GLU A 485 38.26 -29.08 -6.43
CA GLU A 485 37.77 -30.36 -5.90
C GLU A 485 37.83 -30.39 -4.36
N ARG A 486 38.88 -29.85 -3.74
CA ARG A 486 38.99 -29.74 -2.30
C ARG A 486 37.88 -28.86 -1.71
N LEU A 487 37.59 -27.70 -2.34
CA LEU A 487 36.53 -26.81 -1.88
C LEU A 487 35.15 -27.42 -2.07
N LEU A 488 34.88 -28.11 -3.20
CA LEU A 488 33.63 -28.79 -3.48
C LEU A 488 33.25 -29.85 -2.42
N ARG A 489 34.23 -30.47 -1.79
CA ARG A 489 34.03 -31.49 -0.74
C ARG A 489 33.84 -30.84 0.65
N ASN A 490 34.03 -29.56 0.80
CA ASN A 490 33.96 -28.86 2.09
C ASN A 490 32.69 -28.03 2.23
N ASP A 491 31.57 -28.69 2.54
CA ASP A 491 30.27 -28.04 2.70
C ASP A 491 30.25 -27.01 3.83
N VAL A 492 30.99 -27.23 4.89
CA VAL A 492 31.08 -26.31 6.03
C VAL A 492 31.71 -24.99 5.58
N LYS A 493 32.74 -25.05 4.75
CA LYS A 493 33.43 -23.85 4.25
C LYS A 493 32.56 -23.10 3.25
N LEU A 494 31.87 -23.79 2.35
CA LEU A 494 30.91 -23.19 1.43
C LEU A 494 29.76 -22.50 2.17
N GLN A 495 29.22 -23.15 3.21
CA GLN A 495 28.20 -22.54 4.06
C GLN A 495 28.71 -21.29 4.79
N SER A 496 29.96 -21.29 5.23
CA SER A 496 30.53 -20.12 5.93
C SER A 496 30.62 -18.86 5.06
N TYR A 497 30.91 -19.01 3.75
CA TYR A 497 30.88 -17.87 2.82
C TYR A 497 29.49 -17.33 2.64
N VAL A 498 28.49 -18.21 2.50
CA VAL A 498 27.09 -17.82 2.40
C VAL A 498 26.62 -17.12 3.67
N ASP A 499 26.97 -17.65 4.85
CA ASP A 499 26.61 -17.02 6.12
C ASP A 499 27.22 -15.62 6.29
N GLN A 500 28.46 -15.42 5.84
CA GLN A 500 29.09 -14.10 5.81
C GLN A 500 28.38 -13.13 4.86
N ALA A 501 27.99 -13.61 3.69
CA ALA A 501 27.25 -12.80 2.72
C ALA A 501 25.86 -12.42 3.25
N PHE A 502 25.14 -13.34 3.88
CA PHE A 502 23.87 -13.05 4.55
C PHE A 502 24.00 -12.02 5.67
N LYS A 503 25.04 -12.16 6.50
CA LYS A 503 25.30 -11.18 7.57
C LYS A 503 25.46 -9.77 7.03
N LYS A 504 26.24 -9.63 5.95
CA LYS A 504 26.54 -8.32 5.38
C LYS A 504 25.37 -7.72 4.60
N GLU A 505 24.74 -8.50 3.72
CA GLU A 505 23.78 -7.97 2.75
C GLU A 505 22.32 -7.95 3.28
N LEU A 506 21.92 -9.00 4.01
CA LEU A 506 20.55 -9.10 4.54
C LEU A 506 20.43 -8.59 5.97
N PHE A 507 21.22 -9.17 6.89
CA PHE A 507 21.09 -8.87 8.33
C PHE A 507 21.76 -7.56 8.73
N LYS A 508 22.74 -7.06 7.95
CA LYS A 508 23.53 -5.86 8.24
C LYS A 508 24.10 -5.86 9.67
N VAL A 509 24.53 -7.02 10.15
CA VAL A 509 25.07 -7.25 11.49
C VAL A 509 26.58 -7.44 11.45
N SER A 510 27.21 -7.37 12.63
CA SER A 510 28.66 -7.56 12.75
C SER A 510 29.08 -8.99 12.35
N PRO A 511 30.32 -9.19 11.88
CA PRO A 511 30.82 -10.52 11.49
C PRO A 511 30.77 -11.57 12.62
N GLU A 512 30.78 -11.13 13.88
CA GLU A 512 30.81 -11.99 15.07
C GLU A 512 29.42 -12.54 15.45
N GLU A 513 28.35 -11.86 15.07
CA GLU A 513 26.97 -12.29 15.34
C GLU A 513 26.61 -13.51 14.48
N LYS A 514 25.90 -14.49 15.08
CA LYS A 514 25.37 -15.61 14.31
C LYS A 514 24.09 -15.19 13.62
N PRO A 515 23.93 -15.47 12.28
CA PRO A 515 22.68 -15.19 11.60
C PRO A 515 21.59 -16.14 12.09
N GLU A 516 20.46 -15.57 12.49
CA GLU A 516 19.25 -16.35 12.82
C GLU A 516 18.34 -16.42 11.59
N TYR A 517 18.46 -17.50 10.86
CA TYR A 517 17.66 -17.77 9.66
C TYR A 517 16.21 -18.11 10.00
N ASN A 518 15.25 -17.49 9.33
CA ASN A 518 13.91 -18.04 9.24
C ASN A 518 13.88 -19.23 8.23
N GLY A 519 12.74 -19.93 8.15
CA GLY A 519 12.63 -21.13 7.30
C GLY A 519 12.94 -20.86 5.82
N ILE A 520 12.45 -19.73 5.27
CA ILE A 520 12.67 -19.34 3.85
C ILE A 520 14.13 -18.92 3.64
N GLN A 521 14.71 -18.16 4.53
CA GLN A 521 16.12 -17.76 4.48
C GLN A 521 17.06 -18.96 4.54
N LEU A 522 16.74 -19.96 5.38
CA LEU A 522 17.51 -21.20 5.46
C LEU A 522 17.46 -21.97 4.12
N ILE A 523 16.30 -22.04 3.47
CA ILE A 523 16.16 -22.65 2.15
C ILE A 523 17.02 -21.90 1.12
N ASN A 524 16.91 -20.56 1.07
CA ASN A 524 17.72 -19.74 0.17
C ASN A 524 19.22 -19.91 0.40
N SER A 525 19.66 -19.98 1.66
CA SER A 525 21.07 -20.25 2.02
C SER A 525 21.53 -21.59 1.41
N LYS A 526 20.73 -22.64 1.52
CA LYS A 526 21.07 -23.96 0.93
C LYS A 526 21.09 -23.93 -0.59
N VAL A 527 20.16 -23.19 -1.21
CA VAL A 527 20.14 -23.00 -2.67
C VAL A 527 21.39 -22.28 -3.14
N ILE A 528 21.83 -21.23 -2.44
CA ILE A 528 23.07 -20.48 -2.77
C ILE A 528 24.30 -21.38 -2.63
N VAL A 529 24.39 -22.22 -1.59
CA VAL A 529 25.46 -23.23 -1.49
C VAL A 529 25.44 -24.18 -2.70
N SER A 530 24.27 -24.62 -3.13
CA SER A 530 24.14 -25.46 -4.34
C SER A 530 24.59 -24.73 -5.59
N TYR A 531 24.28 -23.44 -5.72
CA TYR A 531 24.71 -22.58 -6.83
C TYR A 531 26.24 -22.37 -6.83
N LEU A 532 26.87 -22.18 -5.67
CA LEU A 532 28.33 -22.17 -5.56
C LEU A 532 28.96 -23.48 -6.04
N LYS A 533 28.36 -24.62 -5.67
CA LYS A 533 28.84 -25.91 -6.17
C LYS A 533 28.71 -26.06 -7.69
N GLN A 534 27.63 -25.52 -8.27
CA GLN A 534 27.46 -25.52 -9.73
C GLN A 534 28.49 -24.63 -10.43
N LEU A 535 28.76 -23.44 -9.87
CA LEU A 535 29.83 -22.56 -10.35
C LEU A 535 31.19 -23.28 -10.35
N LEU A 536 31.58 -23.86 -9.21
CA LEU A 536 32.84 -24.57 -9.07
C LEU A 536 32.95 -25.78 -10.03
N ARG A 537 31.86 -26.52 -10.25
CA ARG A 537 31.84 -27.63 -11.21
C ARG A 537 32.01 -27.17 -12.67
N ASN A 538 31.40 -26.04 -13.03
CA ASN A 538 31.60 -25.45 -14.34
C ASN A 538 33.08 -25.07 -14.53
N ASP A 539 33.68 -24.44 -13.51
CA ASP A 539 35.06 -24.02 -13.56
C ASP A 539 36.07 -25.18 -13.54
N LEU A 540 35.71 -26.34 -12.98
CA LEU A 540 36.55 -27.56 -13.10
C LEU A 540 36.85 -27.94 -14.53
N GLN A 541 35.88 -27.70 -15.45
CA GLN A 541 36.07 -27.99 -16.89
C GLN A 541 36.98 -26.95 -17.56
N TYR A 542 37.15 -25.77 -16.94
CA TYR A 542 37.97 -24.68 -17.49
C TYR A 542 39.37 -24.62 -16.91
N THR A 543 39.65 -25.29 -15.79
CA THR A 543 40.98 -25.32 -15.15
C THR A 543 42.08 -25.84 -16.11
N PRO A 544 43.37 -25.42 -15.94
CA PRO A 544 43.83 -24.34 -15.07
C PRO A 544 43.58 -22.97 -15.67
N PHE A 545 43.35 -21.96 -14.82
CA PHE A 545 43.21 -20.56 -15.22
C PHE A 545 43.76 -19.62 -14.15
N GLU A 546 44.12 -18.39 -14.52
CA GLU A 546 44.56 -17.36 -13.59
C GLU A 546 43.37 -16.45 -13.25
N MET A 547 43.11 -16.28 -11.96
CA MET A 547 42.14 -15.29 -11.48
C MET A 547 42.76 -13.90 -11.51
N VAL A 548 42.29 -13.05 -12.41
CA VAL A 548 42.79 -11.67 -12.56
C VAL A 548 42.17 -10.75 -11.54
N ALA A 549 40.84 -10.76 -11.42
CA ALA A 549 40.13 -9.98 -10.43
C ALA A 549 38.68 -10.47 -10.21
N MET A 550 38.13 -10.16 -9.04
CA MET A 550 36.71 -10.27 -8.67
C MET A 550 36.19 -8.90 -8.26
N GLU A 551 34.91 -8.60 -8.64
CA GLU A 551 34.21 -7.35 -8.28
C GLU A 551 35.06 -6.09 -8.54
N LYS A 552 35.73 -6.06 -9.70
CA LYS A 552 36.65 -4.97 -10.05
C LYS A 552 35.92 -3.82 -10.72
N LYS A 553 36.06 -2.63 -10.15
CA LYS A 553 35.59 -1.38 -10.80
C LYS A 553 36.49 -1.04 -11.97
N VAL A 554 35.88 -0.81 -13.13
CA VAL A 554 36.54 -0.39 -14.36
C VAL A 554 35.85 0.83 -14.94
N SER A 555 36.63 1.71 -15.57
CA SER A 555 36.08 2.86 -16.28
C SER A 555 36.95 3.29 -17.46
N GLU A 556 36.33 3.91 -18.45
CA GLU A 556 36.96 4.52 -19.61
C GLU A 556 36.40 5.95 -19.79
N GLU A 557 37.25 6.92 -20.16
CA GLU A 557 36.78 8.24 -20.54
C GLU A 557 36.47 8.27 -22.04
N ILE A 558 35.30 8.77 -22.38
CA ILE A 558 34.80 8.90 -23.74
C ILE A 558 34.40 10.35 -23.95
N THR A 559 34.85 10.92 -25.10
CA THR A 559 34.44 12.25 -25.56
C THR A 559 33.41 12.12 -26.65
N ILE A 560 32.25 12.76 -26.47
CA ILE A 560 31.16 12.84 -27.45
C ILE A 560 31.00 14.26 -27.94
N GLN A 561 30.36 14.44 -29.12
CA GLN A 561 29.99 15.74 -29.63
C GLN A 561 28.55 16.07 -29.18
N THR A 562 28.37 17.22 -28.58
CA THR A 562 27.07 17.73 -28.14
C THR A 562 26.79 19.10 -28.74
N GLY A 563 25.54 19.57 -28.67
CA GLY A 563 25.18 20.93 -29.10
C GLY A 563 25.95 22.05 -28.37
N GLN A 564 26.61 21.74 -27.26
CA GLN A 564 27.44 22.69 -26.48
C GLN A 564 28.95 22.49 -26.73
N GLY A 565 29.33 21.60 -27.64
CA GLY A 565 30.73 21.26 -27.97
C GLY A 565 31.14 19.87 -27.46
N PRO A 566 32.44 19.56 -27.47
CA PRO A 566 32.94 18.28 -27.00
C PRO A 566 32.72 18.12 -25.49
N PHE A 567 32.16 16.97 -25.10
CA PHE A 567 31.88 16.62 -23.68
C PHE A 567 32.50 15.27 -23.35
N THR A 568 33.29 15.24 -22.26
CA THR A 568 33.96 14.02 -21.80
C THR A 568 33.31 13.47 -20.56
N LEU A 569 32.93 12.22 -20.64
CA LEU A 569 32.28 11.48 -19.55
C LEU A 569 32.98 10.15 -19.25
N ARG A 570 32.72 9.57 -18.07
CA ARG A 570 33.24 8.24 -17.69
C ARG A 570 32.17 7.19 -17.86
N LEU A 571 32.46 6.16 -18.67
CA LEU A 571 31.69 4.93 -18.74
C LEU A 571 32.36 3.86 -17.89
N GLY A 572 31.56 3.02 -17.22
CA GLY A 572 32.14 1.94 -16.45
C GLY A 572 31.18 1.29 -15.48
N GLY A 573 31.72 0.45 -14.62
CA GLY A 573 30.94 -0.26 -13.60
C GLY A 573 31.81 -1.28 -12.90
N THR A 574 31.18 -2.30 -12.34
CA THR A 574 31.86 -3.39 -11.64
C THR A 574 31.75 -4.66 -12.44
N ILE A 575 32.87 -5.28 -12.78
CA ILE A 575 32.95 -6.60 -13.42
C ILE A 575 32.96 -7.66 -12.34
N ASP A 576 32.03 -8.61 -12.40
CA ASP A 576 31.90 -9.66 -11.39
C ASP A 576 33.18 -10.51 -11.30
N ARG A 577 33.73 -10.94 -12.46
CA ARG A 577 34.93 -11.75 -12.51
C ARG A 577 35.72 -11.51 -13.80
N MET A 578 37.04 -11.48 -13.67
CA MET A 578 37.99 -11.55 -14.76
C MET A 578 38.96 -12.69 -14.52
N ASP A 579 39.11 -13.56 -15.47
CA ASP A 579 40.11 -14.63 -15.47
C ASP A 579 40.85 -14.72 -16.81
N ALA A 580 42.07 -15.23 -16.76
CA ALA A 580 42.92 -15.39 -17.91
C ALA A 580 43.32 -16.86 -18.13
N LYS A 581 43.27 -17.28 -19.37
CA LYS A 581 43.78 -18.57 -19.78
C LYS A 581 44.50 -18.40 -21.12
N GLU A 582 45.77 -18.82 -21.14
CA GLU A 582 46.64 -18.62 -22.30
C GLU A 582 46.70 -17.11 -22.71
N SER A 583 46.30 -16.76 -23.92
CA SER A 583 46.27 -15.37 -24.42
C SER A 583 44.91 -14.68 -24.32
N THR A 584 43.95 -15.29 -23.63
CA THR A 584 42.56 -14.79 -23.58
C THR A 584 42.21 -14.33 -22.14
N LEU A 585 41.75 -13.07 -22.04
CA LEU A 585 41.08 -12.52 -20.85
C LEU A 585 39.59 -12.74 -20.99
N ARG A 586 39.00 -13.53 -20.10
CA ARG A 586 37.57 -13.74 -20.05
C ARG A 586 36.92 -12.78 -19.03
N ILE A 587 35.86 -12.10 -19.45
CA ILE A 587 35.03 -11.26 -18.61
C ILE A 587 33.73 -12.02 -18.34
N VAL A 588 33.53 -12.43 -17.10
CA VAL A 588 32.38 -13.24 -16.71
C VAL A 588 31.42 -12.44 -15.85
N ASP A 589 30.18 -12.41 -16.27
CA ASP A 589 29.06 -11.83 -15.51
C ASP A 589 28.15 -12.96 -15.04
N TYR A 590 27.83 -13.01 -13.75
CA TYR A 590 27.02 -14.06 -13.13
C TYR A 590 25.53 -13.72 -13.16
N LYS A 591 24.71 -14.69 -13.54
CA LYS A 591 23.25 -14.54 -13.48
C LYS A 591 22.62 -15.72 -12.72
N THR A 592 21.99 -15.40 -11.61
CA THR A 592 21.28 -16.37 -10.78
C THR A 592 19.88 -16.70 -11.31
N GLY A 593 19.34 -15.85 -12.18
CA GLY A 593 18.04 -16.00 -12.83
C GLY A 593 18.09 -15.61 -14.32
N GLY A 594 16.92 -15.60 -14.96
CA GLY A 594 16.77 -15.24 -16.37
C GLY A 594 17.08 -16.40 -17.33
N SER A 595 17.10 -16.09 -18.63
CA SER A 595 17.39 -17.07 -19.68
C SER A 595 18.37 -16.51 -20.70
N PRO A 596 19.30 -17.31 -21.24
CA PRO A 596 20.19 -16.90 -22.31
C PRO A 596 19.39 -16.37 -23.50
N LYS A 597 19.79 -15.21 -24.00
CA LYS A 597 19.29 -14.63 -25.24
C LYS A 597 20.39 -14.66 -26.28
N ILE A 598 20.04 -14.88 -27.55
CA ILE A 598 20.97 -14.91 -28.67
C ILE A 598 20.58 -13.78 -29.62
N PRO A 599 21.30 -12.63 -29.62
CA PRO A 599 21.03 -11.55 -30.55
C PRO A 599 21.44 -11.93 -31.94
N ALA A 600 20.70 -11.46 -32.97
CA ALA A 600 21.04 -11.70 -34.35
C ALA A 600 22.26 -10.86 -34.78
N ASN A 601 22.36 -9.64 -34.25
CA ASN A 601 23.41 -8.66 -34.55
C ASN A 601 23.61 -7.68 -33.39
N ILE A 602 24.57 -6.78 -33.48
CA ILE A 602 24.86 -5.74 -32.48
C ILE A 602 23.70 -4.76 -32.33
N GLU A 603 23.00 -4.44 -33.40
CA GLU A 603 21.89 -3.49 -33.41
C GLU A 603 20.78 -3.86 -32.39
N GLN A 604 20.49 -5.15 -32.24
CA GLN A 604 19.49 -5.62 -31.27
C GLN A 604 19.86 -5.32 -29.81
N LEU A 605 21.12 -5.07 -29.49
CA LEU A 605 21.55 -4.67 -28.16
C LEU A 605 21.08 -3.24 -27.79
N PHE A 606 20.91 -2.40 -28.82
CA PHE A 606 20.58 -0.99 -28.70
C PHE A 606 19.11 -0.68 -29.04
N THR A 607 18.40 -1.59 -29.69
CA THR A 607 17.00 -1.38 -30.08
C THR A 607 16.07 -1.65 -28.91
N PRO A 608 15.25 -0.69 -28.46
CA PRO A 608 14.28 -0.88 -27.39
C PRO A 608 13.30 -2.01 -27.72
N SER A 609 13.21 -3.01 -26.86
CA SER A 609 12.23 -4.09 -26.94
C SER A 609 12.14 -4.84 -25.61
N GLU A 610 11.00 -5.49 -25.33
CA GLU A 610 10.84 -6.35 -24.14
C GLU A 610 11.82 -7.53 -24.11
N THR A 611 12.26 -7.96 -25.29
CA THR A 611 13.18 -9.09 -25.43
C THR A 611 14.65 -8.68 -25.62
N ARG A 612 14.97 -7.39 -25.48
CA ARG A 612 16.35 -6.89 -25.64
C ARG A 612 17.35 -7.66 -24.77
N PRO A 613 18.51 -8.05 -25.30
CA PRO A 613 19.51 -8.82 -24.55
C PRO A 613 20.40 -7.89 -23.68
N ASN A 614 19.81 -7.30 -22.66
CA ASN A 614 20.40 -6.32 -21.74
C ASN A 614 21.66 -6.81 -21.02
N TYR A 615 21.75 -8.10 -20.71
CA TYR A 615 22.94 -8.67 -20.06
C TYR A 615 24.12 -8.79 -21.02
N ILE A 616 23.85 -9.09 -22.29
CA ILE A 616 24.90 -9.10 -23.33
C ILE A 616 25.42 -7.69 -23.56
N PHE A 617 24.54 -6.68 -23.65
CA PHE A 617 24.93 -5.27 -23.72
C PHE A 617 25.89 -4.89 -22.58
N GLN A 618 25.56 -5.27 -21.33
CA GLN A 618 26.40 -5.03 -20.16
C GLN A 618 27.79 -5.66 -20.30
N THR A 619 27.83 -6.93 -20.67
CA THR A 619 29.10 -7.68 -20.79
C THR A 619 29.94 -7.16 -21.96
N PHE A 620 29.31 -6.75 -23.07
CA PHE A 620 29.98 -6.14 -24.21
C PHE A 620 30.56 -4.75 -23.88
N LEU A 621 29.85 -3.93 -23.07
CA LEU A 621 30.40 -2.66 -22.61
C LEU A 621 31.68 -2.88 -21.76
N TYR A 622 31.68 -3.87 -20.89
CA TYR A 622 32.89 -4.22 -20.13
C TYR A 622 34.00 -4.75 -21.05
N ALA A 623 33.66 -5.56 -22.05
CA ALA A 623 34.63 -6.04 -23.03
C ALA A 623 35.22 -4.88 -23.81
N ALA A 624 34.44 -3.89 -24.23
CA ALA A 624 34.89 -2.70 -24.94
C ALA A 624 35.86 -1.84 -24.09
N ILE A 625 35.59 -1.70 -22.78
CA ILE A 625 36.49 -0.98 -21.87
C ILE A 625 37.81 -1.74 -21.72
N MET A 626 37.73 -3.05 -21.53
CA MET A 626 38.94 -3.86 -21.27
C MET A 626 39.82 -4.08 -22.52
N SER A 627 39.24 -4.13 -23.73
CA SER A 627 40.00 -4.29 -24.99
C SER A 627 41.03 -3.18 -25.20
N ARG A 628 40.77 -1.97 -24.71
CA ARG A 628 41.72 -0.84 -24.75
C ARG A 628 42.77 -0.85 -23.63
N GLN A 629 42.45 -1.51 -22.51
CA GLN A 629 43.31 -1.51 -21.31
C GLN A 629 44.24 -2.72 -21.26
N GLN A 630 44.03 -3.72 -22.14
CA GLN A 630 44.74 -5.00 -22.10
C GLN A 630 45.21 -5.40 -23.49
N SER A 631 46.34 -6.09 -23.56
CA SER A 631 46.85 -6.66 -24.80
C SER A 631 46.37 -8.06 -25.12
N LEU A 632 45.66 -8.71 -24.18
CA LEU A 632 45.08 -10.03 -24.35
C LEU A 632 43.79 -9.96 -25.18
N MET A 633 43.45 -11.05 -25.87
CA MET A 633 42.12 -11.20 -26.48
C MET A 633 41.04 -11.16 -25.39
N VAL A 634 40.01 -10.33 -25.60
CA VAL A 634 38.92 -10.21 -24.62
C VAL A 634 37.72 -11.06 -25.06
N ALA A 635 37.29 -11.98 -24.20
CA ALA A 635 36.15 -12.86 -24.42
C ALA A 635 35.04 -12.59 -23.37
N PRO A 636 33.94 -11.95 -23.79
CA PRO A 636 32.79 -11.75 -22.88
C PRO A 636 32.04 -13.08 -22.65
N ALA A 637 31.61 -13.33 -21.41
CA ALA A 637 30.91 -14.53 -21.02
C ALA A 637 29.77 -14.24 -20.04
N LEU A 638 28.65 -14.95 -20.22
CA LEU A 638 27.50 -14.90 -19.32
C LEU A 638 27.26 -16.27 -18.67
N LEU A 639 27.43 -16.34 -17.36
CA LEU A 639 27.28 -17.58 -16.64
C LEU A 639 25.91 -17.63 -15.90
N TYR A 640 24.96 -18.35 -16.50
CA TYR A 640 23.68 -18.63 -15.87
C TYR A 640 23.80 -19.81 -14.90
N ILE A 641 23.94 -19.51 -13.62
CA ILE A 641 24.28 -20.48 -12.57
C ILE A 641 23.29 -21.64 -12.51
N HIS A 642 21.99 -21.38 -12.59
CA HIS A 642 20.96 -22.40 -12.54
C HIS A 642 21.00 -23.39 -13.72
N ARG A 643 21.71 -23.04 -14.81
CA ARG A 643 21.93 -23.90 -15.99
C ARG A 643 23.32 -24.55 -16.04
N ALA A 644 24.24 -24.10 -15.21
CA ALA A 644 25.62 -24.57 -15.20
C ALA A 644 25.77 -26.05 -14.81
N ALA A 645 24.70 -26.69 -14.34
CA ALA A 645 24.67 -28.13 -14.04
C ALA A 645 24.45 -29.04 -15.27
N SER A 646 24.03 -28.47 -16.43
CA SER A 646 23.81 -29.30 -17.64
C SER A 646 25.14 -29.69 -18.31
N GLU A 647 25.21 -30.92 -18.83
CA GLU A 647 26.46 -31.53 -19.37
C GLU A 647 27.11 -30.72 -20.52
N ASN A 648 26.32 -30.00 -21.30
CA ASN A 648 26.81 -29.24 -22.46
C ASN A 648 26.69 -27.72 -22.29
N TYR A 649 26.66 -27.21 -21.04
CA TYR A 649 26.53 -25.79 -20.80
C TYR A 649 27.85 -25.06 -21.06
N SER A 650 27.79 -23.98 -21.86
CA SER A 650 28.91 -23.06 -22.08
C SER A 650 28.49 -21.62 -21.71
N PRO A 651 29.32 -20.86 -20.97
CA PRO A 651 29.07 -19.46 -20.67
C PRO A 651 29.39 -18.52 -21.84
N VAL A 652 29.92 -19.05 -22.95
CA VAL A 652 30.27 -18.25 -24.13
C VAL A 652 29.02 -17.64 -24.74
N ILE A 653 29.06 -16.35 -25.00
CA ILE A 653 27.97 -15.63 -25.65
C ILE A 653 27.93 -16.04 -27.12
N GLU A 654 26.76 -16.33 -27.65
CA GLU A 654 26.53 -16.68 -29.05
C GLU A 654 25.70 -15.59 -29.70
N MET A 655 26.04 -15.29 -30.99
CA MET A 655 25.31 -14.37 -31.85
C MET A 655 24.87 -15.06 -33.13
N GLY A 656 23.76 -14.64 -33.70
CA GLY A 656 23.31 -15.13 -35.02
C GLY A 656 21.78 -15.20 -35.14
N GLU A 657 21.34 -15.16 -36.39
CA GLU A 657 19.92 -15.18 -36.73
C GLU A 657 19.23 -16.49 -36.33
N PRO A 658 17.91 -16.45 -36.02
CA PRO A 658 17.13 -17.67 -35.74
C PRO A 658 17.27 -18.69 -36.86
N ARG A 659 17.46 -19.97 -36.50
CA ARG A 659 17.62 -21.11 -37.45
C ARG A 659 18.90 -21.13 -38.30
N LYS A 660 19.83 -20.19 -38.10
CA LYS A 660 21.17 -20.25 -38.69
C LYS A 660 22.21 -20.70 -37.66
N PRO A 661 23.40 -21.18 -38.12
CA PRO A 661 24.51 -21.46 -37.20
C PRO A 661 24.86 -20.24 -36.34
N LYS A 662 25.13 -20.47 -35.05
CA LYS A 662 25.51 -19.43 -34.11
C LYS A 662 27.03 -19.24 -34.14
N ILE A 663 27.46 -18.01 -33.95
CA ILE A 663 28.86 -17.61 -33.88
C ILE A 663 29.20 -17.36 -32.42
N PRO A 664 30.12 -18.14 -31.83
CA PRO A 664 30.56 -17.87 -30.45
C PRO A 664 31.46 -16.62 -30.43
N VAL A 665 31.24 -15.76 -29.45
CA VAL A 665 32.02 -14.53 -29.24
C VAL A 665 33.25 -14.85 -28.39
N ASN A 666 34.23 -15.51 -28.97
CA ASN A 666 35.50 -15.84 -28.30
C ASN A 666 36.50 -14.68 -28.35
N ASN A 667 36.33 -13.72 -29.22
CA ASN A 667 37.12 -12.51 -29.32
C ASN A 667 36.20 -11.32 -29.61
N PHE A 668 36.13 -10.39 -28.69
CA PHE A 668 35.29 -9.19 -28.81
C PHE A 668 35.75 -8.24 -29.93
N ALA A 669 37.04 -8.25 -30.31
CA ALA A 669 37.58 -7.35 -31.31
C ALA A 669 36.83 -7.39 -32.65
N PHE A 670 36.20 -8.52 -33.02
CA PHE A 670 35.41 -8.63 -34.25
C PHE A 670 34.09 -7.85 -34.22
N PHE A 671 33.65 -7.42 -33.04
CA PHE A 671 32.38 -6.72 -32.83
C PHE A 671 32.58 -5.31 -32.25
N GLU A 672 33.83 -4.95 -31.92
CA GLU A 672 34.17 -3.73 -31.18
C GLU A 672 33.79 -2.46 -31.91
N ASP A 673 34.17 -2.36 -33.21
CA ASP A 673 33.97 -1.13 -33.97
C ASP A 673 32.47 -0.79 -34.11
N GLU A 674 31.64 -1.78 -34.51
CA GLU A 674 30.18 -1.59 -34.63
C GLU A 674 29.56 -1.27 -33.28
N PHE A 675 29.98 -1.96 -32.21
CA PHE A 675 29.46 -1.71 -30.86
C PHE A 675 29.79 -0.29 -30.39
N ARG A 676 31.02 0.17 -30.61
CA ARG A 676 31.45 1.53 -30.21
C ARG A 676 30.75 2.64 -30.99
N GLU A 677 30.55 2.45 -32.27
CA GLU A 677 29.82 3.42 -33.13
C GLU A 677 28.38 3.61 -32.59
N ARG A 678 27.68 2.50 -32.32
CA ARG A 678 26.32 2.57 -31.79
C ARG A 678 26.27 3.10 -30.35
N LEU A 679 27.26 2.77 -29.54
CA LEU A 679 27.40 3.30 -28.18
C LEU A 679 27.60 4.82 -28.21
N GLN A 680 28.43 5.33 -29.12
CA GLN A 680 28.62 6.76 -29.28
C GLN A 680 27.33 7.46 -29.68
N THR A 681 26.60 6.92 -30.64
CA THR A 681 25.29 7.43 -31.08
C THR A 681 24.30 7.48 -29.88
N LEU A 682 24.22 6.41 -29.08
CA LEU A 682 23.38 6.36 -27.86
C LEU A 682 23.78 7.45 -26.84
N LEU A 683 25.07 7.65 -26.62
CA LEU A 683 25.55 8.68 -25.72
C LEU A 683 25.22 10.08 -26.22
N GLU A 684 25.43 10.36 -27.50
CA GLU A 684 25.06 11.63 -28.13
C GLU A 684 23.56 11.91 -28.00
N GLU A 685 22.69 10.89 -28.18
CA GLU A 685 21.24 10.98 -27.95
C GLU A 685 20.90 11.35 -26.51
N ILE A 686 21.54 10.68 -25.50
CA ILE A 686 21.28 10.95 -24.08
C ILE A 686 21.56 12.41 -23.73
N PHE A 687 22.63 12.99 -24.27
CA PHE A 687 23.07 14.35 -24.00
C PHE A 687 22.56 15.39 -25.02
N SER A 688 21.78 14.99 -26.05
CA SER A 688 21.13 15.87 -27.02
C SER A 688 19.89 16.56 -26.41
N GLU A 689 19.57 17.75 -26.91
CA GLU A 689 18.35 18.51 -26.60
C GLU A 689 17.10 17.98 -27.32
N GLU A 690 17.31 17.26 -28.45
CA GLU A 690 16.24 16.91 -29.39
C GLU A 690 15.25 15.85 -28.86
N GLU A 691 15.73 14.89 -28.09
CA GLU A 691 14.96 13.74 -27.67
C GLU A 691 14.50 13.85 -26.19
N PRO A 692 13.21 14.06 -25.91
CA PRO A 692 12.70 14.15 -24.54
C PRO A 692 12.74 12.78 -23.84
N PHE A 693 12.60 12.81 -22.52
CA PHE A 693 12.39 11.59 -21.73
C PHE A 693 10.92 11.20 -21.76
N THR A 694 10.60 10.16 -22.50
CA THR A 694 9.26 9.55 -22.62
C THR A 694 9.28 8.10 -22.14
N GLN A 695 8.10 7.47 -22.03
CA GLN A 695 7.99 6.06 -21.68
C GLN A 695 8.45 5.16 -22.81
#